data_69f759752f23cd1547251bc917c90215
#
_entry.id   69f759752f23cd1547251bc917c90215
#
_cell.length_a   1.000
_cell.length_b   1.000
_cell.length_c   1.000
_cell.angle_alpha   90.00
_cell.angle_beta   90.00
_cell.angle_gamma   90.00
#
_symmetry.space_group_name_H-M   'P 1'
#
loop_
_entity.id
_entity.type
_entity.pdbx_description
1 polymer ?
#
loop_
_entity_poly.entity_id
_entity_poly.type
_entity_poly.pdbx_seq_one_letter_code
_entity_poly.pdbx_strand_id
1 'polypeptide(L)'
;MGEPPGLTDEEREINKHISTILGCSVYTLYQCEDEEVQAFRKGAVGVVREAVRVRQQCGAPSLATYHHPPQLHATATLPTAVTRKLNDGYLTITLRKVTTTTTTTTLRVPWDIYPEGVVAWALRRLPPAASPPPSPPSSPYTQSSPPYVLRVNKSQEYLLAAKPITQYKTIRSLITQGRTPDLSLVAKKDFYASFHPVLFKDPSYTTTTTTTVTPATPAAPAPPTVSLWHPSLEGRLKVHVLKARGVGVKEGQKVFVCAGVYHGSEGLCTTQETCRSEVGGQGGAGLREWLQFDLPIQELPRGSRLCLALWCERASPERRRIWERSEEAMVGWGNINLFDFRGRLVHGRVCVRLQAPPRPPTTGYTPSDTQDPSPITQETPLTTASLAEMAQRDPLTPLPAGVREGVWGARQGCREVPDSLPCLVEAVKWASRDQVSQLYLLMKSWPPLSPEAALELLAGPSADPVVRCLATKHLDRALSDDALMQYMLQLVQSLKHEPHLESPLVCVLLRRALTNATLGHTLFWHLKAECGVWVRGEGVLAVVEAYCRGLGVAGAAGLARQVTAVSTMASLAHCIREGADGGKERLKEAEFSHPLQHLPSPLHPGITLGRLRVSECRVIESARCPLLLAWDAPSDSTPHPPAIIFKCGDDLRQDMLCLQILTLMARLWSEEGLELPLVPYRCQATTRDQGLIEVVPGAATVYGIQRVSTLGAIQVDSSQLYKWIKEKNCTESKLQQAIDNFTKSCAAYCVATFVLGIGDRHPSNIMVNRDGMIFHIDFGHILGNFKKKFGIPRERAPFVLTSDFLLVIAKGAENPKDSQEFQKFQQLCGKAYLALRHHYRLLAVLFRHLLNTGMPEVQSVADVAYLRKTLAVGVSEEEALRYFQNRFHEAYDGAWTTKLDWFFHCVRHR
;
A
#
# COMPACT_ATOMS: atom_id res chain seq x y z
N MET A 1 -15.78 -28.75 -15.45
CA MET A 1 -16.42 -28.92 -14.12
C MET A 1 -17.81 -28.33 -14.24
N GLY A 2 -18.85 -29.13 -13.94
CA GLY A 2 -20.24 -28.70 -14.10
C GLY A 2 -20.69 -27.71 -13.03
N GLU A 3 -21.62 -26.83 -13.40
CA GLU A 3 -22.29 -25.94 -12.46
C GLU A 3 -23.12 -26.75 -11.44
N PRO A 4 -23.15 -26.33 -10.16
CA PRO A 4 -24.07 -26.93 -9.19
C PRO A 4 -25.53 -26.75 -9.66
N PRO A 5 -26.37 -27.77 -9.49
CA PRO A 5 -27.78 -27.66 -9.82
C PRO A 5 -28.48 -26.68 -8.87
N GLY A 6 -29.48 -25.93 -9.35
CA GLY A 6 -30.32 -25.05 -8.53
C GLY A 6 -29.89 -23.61 -8.40
N LEU A 7 -28.85 -23.15 -9.11
CA LEU A 7 -28.44 -21.75 -9.11
C LEU A 7 -29.45 -20.85 -9.83
N THR A 8 -29.74 -19.69 -9.30
CA THR A 8 -30.48 -18.64 -9.98
C THR A 8 -29.65 -18.03 -11.13
N ASP A 9 -30.31 -17.36 -12.08
CA ASP A 9 -29.59 -16.70 -13.19
C ASP A 9 -28.62 -15.62 -12.70
N GLU A 10 -29.02 -14.87 -11.66
CA GLU A 10 -28.17 -13.87 -11.00
C GLU A 10 -26.91 -14.50 -10.36
N GLU A 11 -27.07 -15.68 -9.73
CA GLU A 11 -25.92 -16.40 -9.17
C GLU A 11 -24.99 -16.96 -10.25
N ARG A 12 -25.54 -17.40 -11.39
CA ARG A 12 -24.70 -17.82 -12.53
C ARG A 12 -23.93 -16.64 -13.10
N GLU A 13 -24.57 -15.50 -13.25
CA GLU A 13 -23.93 -14.30 -13.80
C GLU A 13 -22.82 -13.78 -12.87
N ILE A 14 -23.07 -13.65 -11.56
CA ILE A 14 -22.03 -13.23 -10.62
C ILE A 14 -20.87 -14.23 -10.54
N ASN A 15 -21.17 -15.54 -10.56
CA ASN A 15 -20.15 -16.59 -10.56
C ASN A 15 -19.27 -16.54 -11.82
N LYS A 16 -19.84 -16.21 -12.99
CA LYS A 16 -19.11 -15.98 -14.22
C LYS A 16 -18.12 -14.81 -14.07
N HIS A 17 -18.59 -13.68 -13.54
CA HIS A 17 -17.74 -12.51 -13.31
C HIS A 17 -16.63 -12.80 -12.30
N ILE A 18 -16.97 -13.47 -11.19
CA ILE A 18 -15.97 -13.86 -10.17
C ILE A 18 -14.94 -14.80 -10.78
N SER A 19 -15.34 -15.79 -11.58
CA SER A 19 -14.41 -16.70 -12.25
C SER A 19 -13.44 -15.96 -13.17
N THR A 20 -13.91 -14.96 -13.92
CA THR A 20 -13.06 -14.07 -14.73
C THR A 20 -12.07 -13.31 -13.86
N ILE A 21 -12.53 -12.77 -12.74
CA ILE A 21 -11.69 -12.02 -11.79
C ILE A 21 -10.62 -12.91 -11.17
N LEU A 22 -10.98 -14.11 -10.74
CA LEU A 22 -10.05 -15.05 -10.11
C LEU A 22 -9.04 -15.63 -11.11
N GLY A 23 -9.39 -15.71 -12.39
CA GLY A 23 -8.62 -16.41 -13.42
C GLY A 23 -8.74 -17.94 -13.34
N CYS A 24 -9.70 -18.43 -12.55
CA CYS A 24 -10.06 -19.85 -12.42
C CYS A 24 -11.56 -19.96 -12.11
N SER A 25 -12.11 -21.16 -12.28
CA SER A 25 -13.52 -21.37 -11.95
C SER A 25 -13.77 -21.10 -10.45
N VAL A 26 -14.74 -20.28 -10.12
CA VAL A 26 -15.15 -20.07 -8.71
C VAL A 26 -15.59 -21.39 -8.05
N TYR A 27 -16.02 -22.37 -8.83
CA TYR A 27 -16.42 -23.69 -8.31
C TYR A 27 -15.25 -24.48 -7.74
N THR A 28 -13.99 -24.15 -8.05
CA THR A 28 -12.83 -24.72 -7.37
C THR A 28 -12.81 -24.37 -5.88
N LEU A 29 -13.30 -23.20 -5.50
CA LEU A 29 -13.45 -22.82 -4.09
C LEU A 29 -14.62 -23.57 -3.41
N TYR A 30 -15.66 -23.93 -4.15
CA TYR A 30 -16.76 -24.76 -3.62
C TYR A 30 -16.30 -26.19 -3.30
N GLN A 31 -15.38 -26.71 -4.09
CA GLN A 31 -14.84 -28.08 -3.96
C GLN A 31 -13.53 -28.12 -3.17
N CYS A 32 -13.08 -27.01 -2.63
CA CYS A 32 -11.89 -26.95 -1.80
C CYS A 32 -12.10 -27.79 -0.52
N GLU A 33 -11.22 -28.77 -0.30
CA GLU A 33 -11.26 -29.65 0.86
C GLU A 33 -10.75 -28.98 2.16
N ASP A 34 -10.16 -27.77 2.04
CA ASP A 34 -9.67 -27.01 3.19
C ASP A 34 -10.85 -26.50 4.01
N GLU A 35 -11.03 -27.09 5.22
CA GLU A 35 -12.10 -26.73 6.14
C GLU A 35 -12.06 -25.27 6.56
N GLU A 36 -10.87 -24.67 6.66
CA GLU A 36 -10.69 -23.27 7.03
C GLU A 36 -11.24 -22.34 5.93
N VAL A 37 -10.96 -22.66 4.65
CA VAL A 37 -11.49 -21.91 3.51
C VAL A 37 -13.02 -21.99 3.48
N GLN A 38 -13.59 -23.16 3.71
CA GLN A 38 -15.04 -23.33 3.72
C GLN A 38 -15.70 -22.62 4.91
N ALA A 39 -15.09 -22.67 6.09
CA ALA A 39 -15.56 -21.95 7.27
C ALA A 39 -15.51 -20.44 7.04
N PHE A 40 -14.42 -19.92 6.50
CA PHE A 40 -14.26 -18.50 6.17
C PHE A 40 -15.34 -18.04 5.17
N ARG A 41 -15.56 -18.79 4.08
CA ARG A 41 -16.58 -18.44 3.08
C ARG A 41 -17.98 -18.31 3.69
N LYS A 42 -18.31 -19.18 4.64
CA LYS A 42 -19.59 -19.11 5.39
C LYS A 42 -19.61 -17.92 6.37
N GLY A 43 -18.55 -17.70 7.12
CA GLY A 43 -18.42 -16.57 8.07
C GLY A 43 -18.45 -15.21 7.39
N ALA A 44 -17.75 -15.06 6.26
CA ALA A 44 -17.68 -13.82 5.48
C ALA A 44 -19.07 -13.35 4.99
N VAL A 45 -20.03 -14.25 4.77
CA VAL A 45 -21.40 -13.88 4.38
C VAL A 45 -22.05 -12.92 5.38
N GLY A 46 -21.84 -13.15 6.68
CA GLY A 46 -22.34 -12.27 7.74
C GLY A 46 -21.77 -10.86 7.66
N VAL A 47 -20.45 -10.77 7.48
CA VAL A 47 -19.72 -9.50 7.35
C VAL A 47 -20.19 -8.74 6.11
N VAL A 48 -20.30 -9.42 4.97
CA VAL A 48 -20.74 -8.85 3.69
C VAL A 48 -22.17 -8.37 3.79
N ARG A 49 -23.09 -9.17 4.32
CA ARG A 49 -24.51 -8.83 4.50
C ARG A 49 -24.66 -7.55 5.33
N GLU A 50 -23.97 -7.47 6.45
CA GLU A 50 -24.03 -6.30 7.31
C GLU A 50 -23.44 -5.06 6.65
N ALA A 51 -22.30 -5.16 5.97
CA ALA A 51 -21.70 -4.06 5.24
C ALA A 51 -22.62 -3.53 4.11
N VAL A 52 -23.27 -4.44 3.36
CA VAL A 52 -24.24 -4.06 2.32
C VAL A 52 -25.47 -3.38 2.94
N ARG A 53 -25.96 -3.91 4.07
CA ARG A 53 -27.07 -3.29 4.80
C ARG A 53 -26.74 -1.86 5.24
N VAL A 54 -25.57 -1.65 5.86
CA VAL A 54 -25.10 -0.33 6.29
C VAL A 54 -24.97 0.63 5.11
N ARG A 55 -24.39 0.17 4.01
CA ARG A 55 -24.21 0.96 2.78
C ARG A 55 -25.52 1.49 2.21
N GLN A 56 -26.62 0.74 2.43
CA GLN A 56 -27.94 1.06 1.86
C GLN A 56 -28.92 1.67 2.87
N GLN A 57 -28.52 1.84 4.11
CA GLN A 57 -29.40 2.18 5.24
C GLN A 57 -30.26 3.43 5.02
N CYS A 58 -29.71 4.47 4.37
CA CYS A 58 -30.43 5.70 4.06
C CYS A 58 -30.83 5.82 2.57
N GLY A 59 -30.87 4.69 1.84
CA GLY A 59 -31.22 4.66 0.42
C GLY A 59 -30.19 5.35 -0.48
N ALA A 60 -30.67 6.08 -1.50
CA ALA A 60 -29.83 6.72 -2.52
C ALA A 60 -28.73 7.66 -1.97
N PRO A 61 -28.93 8.47 -0.90
CA PRO A 61 -27.87 9.27 -0.33
C PRO A 61 -26.69 8.45 0.22
N SER A 62 -26.95 7.32 0.88
CA SER A 62 -25.88 6.42 1.36
C SER A 62 -25.14 5.77 0.19
N LEU A 63 -25.86 5.35 -0.84
CA LEU A 63 -25.26 4.79 -2.05
C LEU A 63 -24.41 5.84 -2.79
N ALA A 64 -24.88 7.08 -2.89
CA ALA A 64 -24.09 8.17 -3.45
C ALA A 64 -22.78 8.39 -2.68
N THR A 65 -22.83 8.37 -1.35
CA THR A 65 -21.64 8.49 -0.48
C THR A 65 -20.72 7.29 -0.63
N TYR A 66 -21.26 6.10 -0.82
CA TYR A 66 -20.46 4.91 -1.12
C TYR A 66 -19.68 5.04 -2.43
N HIS A 67 -20.33 5.49 -3.51
CA HIS A 67 -19.71 5.66 -4.82
C HIS A 67 -18.80 6.88 -4.91
N HIS A 68 -19.14 7.95 -4.20
CA HIS A 68 -18.42 9.22 -4.18
C HIS A 68 -18.06 9.61 -2.73
N PRO A 69 -17.16 8.88 -2.08
CA PRO A 69 -16.81 9.15 -0.69
C PRO A 69 -16.16 10.53 -0.57
N PRO A 70 -16.63 11.40 0.37
CA PRO A 70 -16.08 12.74 0.54
C PRO A 70 -14.64 12.73 0.99
N GLN A 71 -13.78 13.45 0.29
CA GLN A 71 -12.37 13.60 0.61
C GLN A 71 -12.17 14.81 1.53
N LEU A 72 -12.08 14.59 2.84
CA LEU A 72 -12.07 15.65 3.84
C LEU A 72 -10.73 15.75 4.58
N HIS A 73 -10.35 16.98 4.94
CA HIS A 73 -9.32 17.18 5.95
C HIS A 73 -9.85 16.83 7.35
N ALA A 74 -8.98 16.32 8.21
CA ALA A 74 -9.35 15.91 9.57
C ALA A 74 -9.90 17.07 10.42
N THR A 75 -9.34 18.28 10.21
CA THR A 75 -9.74 19.48 10.95
C THR A 75 -10.44 20.49 10.05
N ALA A 76 -11.42 21.20 10.62
CA ALA A 76 -12.08 22.34 9.96
C ALA A 76 -11.18 23.59 10.00
N THR A 77 -10.20 23.68 10.88
CA THR A 77 -9.24 24.78 10.94
C THR A 77 -8.49 24.95 9.63
N LEU A 78 -8.37 26.19 9.19
CA LEU A 78 -7.67 26.52 7.95
C LEU A 78 -6.18 26.76 8.23
N PRO A 79 -5.29 26.13 7.45
CA PRO A 79 -3.88 26.50 7.44
C PRO A 79 -3.69 27.96 7.04
N THR A 80 -2.63 28.59 7.57
CA THR A 80 -2.28 30.00 7.28
C THR A 80 -2.17 30.28 5.77
N ALA A 81 -1.69 29.31 4.99
CA ALA A 81 -1.61 29.39 3.53
C ALA A 81 -2.97 29.56 2.86
N VAL A 82 -3.98 28.87 3.34
CA VAL A 82 -5.37 29.00 2.84
C VAL A 82 -5.97 30.31 3.31
N THR A 83 -5.80 30.65 4.59
CA THR A 83 -6.37 31.88 5.18
C THR A 83 -5.85 33.14 4.47
N ARG A 84 -4.57 33.19 4.09
CA ARG A 84 -3.97 34.30 3.35
C ARG A 84 -4.54 34.51 1.93
N LYS A 85 -5.18 33.49 1.37
CA LYS A 85 -5.81 33.55 0.03
C LYS A 85 -7.30 33.89 0.09
N LEU A 86 -7.86 34.00 1.28
CA LEU A 86 -9.25 34.46 1.47
C LEU A 86 -9.29 35.97 1.54
N ASN A 87 -10.29 36.59 0.92
CA ASN A 87 -10.54 38.02 0.98
C ASN A 87 -11.53 38.32 2.12
N ASP A 88 -11.05 38.82 3.25
CA ASP A 88 -11.86 39.14 4.45
C ASP A 88 -12.77 37.99 4.92
N GLY A 89 -12.23 36.76 4.93
CA GLY A 89 -12.98 35.57 5.30
C GLY A 89 -13.95 35.04 4.24
N TYR A 90 -13.86 35.55 3.01
CA TYR A 90 -14.71 35.10 1.90
C TYR A 90 -13.90 34.38 0.82
N LEU A 91 -14.51 33.34 0.29
CA LEU A 91 -14.00 32.57 -0.84
C LEU A 91 -14.76 32.95 -2.11
N THR A 92 -14.04 33.20 -3.20
CA THR A 92 -14.65 33.34 -4.53
C THR A 92 -14.75 31.97 -5.18
N ILE A 93 -15.93 31.59 -5.66
CA ILE A 93 -16.20 30.36 -6.39
C ILE A 93 -16.88 30.67 -7.72
N THR A 94 -16.61 29.88 -8.73
CA THR A 94 -17.36 29.88 -10.00
C THR A 94 -18.38 28.76 -9.95
N LEU A 95 -19.63 29.05 -10.25
CA LEU A 95 -20.72 28.11 -10.25
C LEU A 95 -21.36 28.01 -11.64
N ARG A 96 -21.54 26.81 -12.13
CA ARG A 96 -22.20 26.50 -13.41
C ARG A 96 -23.49 25.77 -13.17
N LYS A 97 -24.53 26.23 -13.86
CA LYS A 97 -25.78 25.49 -13.98
C LYS A 97 -25.91 25.02 -15.43
N VAL A 98 -25.92 23.72 -15.61
CA VAL A 98 -26.08 23.09 -16.91
C VAL A 98 -27.59 22.87 -17.14
N THR A 99 -28.17 23.66 -18.04
CA THR A 99 -29.52 23.46 -18.60
C THR A 99 -29.34 23.36 -20.12
N THR A 100 -30.33 23.69 -20.92
CA THR A 100 -30.22 23.84 -22.38
C THR A 100 -29.10 24.83 -22.76
N THR A 101 -28.86 25.84 -21.90
CA THR A 101 -27.73 26.79 -21.99
C THR A 101 -26.96 26.76 -20.69
N THR A 102 -25.61 26.71 -20.77
CA THR A 102 -24.73 26.72 -19.56
C THR A 102 -24.62 28.15 -19.04
N THR A 103 -25.22 28.43 -17.88
CA THR A 103 -25.02 29.72 -17.20
C THR A 103 -23.90 29.62 -16.17
N THR A 104 -22.98 30.56 -16.19
CA THR A 104 -21.84 30.64 -15.26
C THR A 104 -22.01 31.90 -14.41
N THR A 105 -21.88 31.72 -13.09
CA THR A 105 -22.00 32.82 -12.12
C THR A 105 -20.84 32.76 -11.14
N THR A 106 -20.21 33.88 -10.84
CA THR A 106 -19.20 34.00 -9.79
C THR A 106 -19.87 34.42 -8.48
N LEU A 107 -19.62 33.67 -7.42
CA LEU A 107 -20.16 33.93 -6.09
C LEU A 107 -19.03 34.18 -5.09
N ARG A 108 -19.26 35.15 -4.20
CA ARG A 108 -18.41 35.38 -3.03
C ARG A 108 -19.14 34.81 -1.81
N VAL A 109 -18.60 33.78 -1.18
CA VAL A 109 -19.24 33.01 -0.11
C VAL A 109 -18.35 32.97 1.13
N PRO A 110 -18.90 32.87 2.36
CA PRO A 110 -18.08 32.65 3.57
C PRO A 110 -17.25 31.38 3.45
N TRP A 111 -16.06 31.37 4.01
CA TRP A 111 -15.15 30.21 3.95
C TRP A 111 -15.72 28.96 4.63
N ASP A 112 -16.56 29.15 5.64
CA ASP A 112 -17.18 28.08 6.46
C ASP A 112 -18.55 27.64 5.92
N ILE A 113 -18.96 28.11 4.75
CA ILE A 113 -20.25 27.76 4.16
C ILE A 113 -20.33 26.27 3.83
N TYR A 114 -21.48 25.67 4.08
CA TYR A 114 -21.79 24.28 3.75
C TYR A 114 -22.27 24.16 2.29
N PRO A 115 -22.13 22.99 1.65
CA PRO A 115 -22.58 22.77 0.27
C PRO A 115 -24.02 23.21 0.02
N GLU A 116 -24.93 22.90 0.94
CA GLU A 116 -26.35 23.30 0.83
C GLU A 116 -26.55 24.83 0.88
N GLY A 117 -25.75 25.53 1.67
CA GLY A 117 -25.74 26.99 1.74
C GLY A 117 -25.26 27.61 0.43
N VAL A 118 -24.26 27.03 -0.23
CA VAL A 118 -23.82 27.47 -1.56
C VAL A 118 -24.94 27.32 -2.59
N VAL A 119 -25.63 26.18 -2.57
CA VAL A 119 -26.79 25.95 -3.46
C VAL A 119 -27.92 26.97 -3.19
N ALA A 120 -28.26 27.22 -1.92
CA ALA A 120 -29.28 28.19 -1.56
C ALA A 120 -28.90 29.63 -2.03
N TRP A 121 -27.61 30.02 -1.89
CA TRP A 121 -27.15 31.33 -2.38
C TRP A 121 -27.19 31.43 -3.89
N ALA A 122 -26.80 30.35 -4.60
CA ALA A 122 -26.85 30.27 -6.05
C ALA A 122 -28.29 30.48 -6.59
N LEU A 123 -29.25 29.78 -6.00
CA LEU A 123 -30.66 29.80 -6.42
C LEU A 123 -31.31 31.19 -6.26
N ARG A 124 -30.84 32.00 -5.31
CA ARG A 124 -31.33 33.40 -5.13
C ARG A 124 -30.83 34.37 -6.20
N ARG A 125 -29.73 34.03 -6.91
CA ARG A 125 -29.04 34.89 -7.88
C ARG A 125 -29.17 34.41 -9.33
N LEU A 126 -29.50 33.15 -9.55
CA LEU A 126 -29.78 32.63 -10.87
C LEU A 126 -31.22 32.96 -11.30
N PRO A 127 -31.47 33.34 -12.55
CA PRO A 127 -32.81 33.62 -13.03
C PRO A 127 -33.69 32.37 -12.84
N PRO A 128 -35.01 32.55 -12.45
CA PRO A 128 -35.90 31.42 -12.27
C PRO A 128 -36.04 30.65 -13.58
N ALA A 129 -36.01 29.30 -13.48
CA ALA A 129 -36.36 28.48 -14.62
C ALA A 129 -37.80 28.76 -15.03
N ALA A 130 -38.12 28.71 -16.34
CA ALA A 130 -39.38 29.02 -16.96
C ALA A 130 -40.58 28.09 -16.54
N SER A 131 -40.50 27.41 -15.42
CA SER A 131 -41.59 26.62 -14.82
C SER A 131 -42.16 27.34 -13.61
N PRO A 132 -43.47 27.34 -13.41
CA PRO A 132 -44.09 28.01 -12.27
C PRO A 132 -43.55 27.42 -10.94
N PRO A 133 -43.41 28.25 -9.91
CA PRO A 133 -42.99 27.78 -8.60
C PRO A 133 -44.03 26.83 -8.02
N PRO A 134 -43.65 25.76 -7.34
CA PRO A 134 -44.58 24.97 -6.56
C PRO A 134 -45.24 25.88 -5.51
N SER A 135 -46.53 25.67 -5.26
CA SER A 135 -47.33 26.39 -4.28
C SER A 135 -46.59 26.51 -2.94
N PRO A 136 -46.73 27.62 -2.23
CA PRO A 136 -46.03 27.82 -0.95
C PRO A 136 -46.41 26.71 0.03
N PRO A 137 -45.45 26.13 0.76
CA PRO A 137 -45.71 25.07 1.74
C PRO A 137 -46.61 25.63 2.87
N SER A 138 -47.64 24.88 3.22
CA SER A 138 -48.62 25.21 4.26
C SER A 138 -48.08 25.07 5.71
N SER A 139 -46.75 24.98 5.90
CA SER A 139 -46.11 24.94 7.22
C SER A 139 -44.73 25.58 7.19
N PRO A 140 -44.40 26.46 8.16
CA PRO A 140 -43.08 27.14 8.24
C PRO A 140 -41.89 26.25 8.68
N TYR A 141 -42.11 24.98 8.93
CA TYR A 141 -41.07 24.06 9.49
C TYR A 141 -40.55 22.95 8.56
N THR A 142 -41.01 22.89 7.32
CA THR A 142 -40.44 21.98 6.33
C THR A 142 -39.47 22.73 5.41
N GLN A 143 -38.23 22.94 5.84
CA GLN A 143 -37.14 23.30 4.94
C GLN A 143 -36.88 22.09 4.03
N SER A 144 -37.49 22.07 2.83
CA SER A 144 -37.15 21.10 1.81
C SER A 144 -35.67 21.27 1.45
N SER A 145 -34.92 20.18 1.57
CA SER A 145 -33.46 20.19 1.21
C SER A 145 -33.29 20.70 -0.22
N PRO A 146 -32.30 21.54 -0.52
CA PRO A 146 -32.11 22.13 -1.83
C PRO A 146 -32.04 21.05 -2.94
N PRO A 147 -32.62 21.34 -4.14
CA PRO A 147 -32.86 20.34 -5.19
C PRO A 147 -31.58 19.96 -5.97
N TYR A 148 -30.43 20.49 -5.59
CA TYR A 148 -29.16 20.25 -6.26
C TYR A 148 -28.08 19.73 -5.31
N VAL A 149 -27.12 18.96 -5.85
CA VAL A 149 -25.81 18.66 -5.27
C VAL A 149 -24.72 19.42 -6.02
N LEU A 150 -23.59 19.68 -5.36
CA LEU A 150 -22.45 20.33 -5.97
C LEU A 150 -21.43 19.30 -6.45
N ARG A 151 -20.95 19.46 -7.68
CA ARG A 151 -19.83 18.70 -8.24
C ARG A 151 -18.67 19.67 -8.52
N VAL A 152 -17.47 19.26 -8.15
CA VAL A 152 -16.24 19.99 -8.51
C VAL A 152 -15.96 19.74 -9.99
N ASN A 153 -15.89 20.79 -10.79
CA ASN A 153 -15.63 20.69 -12.23
C ASN A 153 -14.21 20.17 -12.48
N LYS A 154 -14.06 19.36 -13.52
CA LYS A 154 -12.84 18.64 -13.87
C LYS A 154 -12.42 17.59 -12.85
N SER A 155 -13.32 17.21 -11.94
CA SER A 155 -13.15 16.07 -11.05
C SER A 155 -14.48 15.29 -10.97
N GLN A 156 -14.42 14.07 -10.41
CA GLN A 156 -15.63 13.29 -10.13
C GLN A 156 -16.08 13.45 -8.68
N GLU A 157 -15.59 14.48 -7.98
CA GLU A 157 -15.90 14.71 -6.59
C GLU A 157 -17.22 15.49 -6.45
N TYR A 158 -18.10 14.94 -5.62
CA TYR A 158 -19.35 15.56 -5.20
C TYR A 158 -19.26 15.98 -3.73
N LEU A 159 -19.72 17.17 -3.41
CA LEU A 159 -19.68 17.70 -2.06
C LEU A 159 -20.89 17.17 -1.25
N LEU A 160 -20.84 15.92 -0.83
CA LEU A 160 -21.96 15.20 -0.20
C LEU A 160 -21.97 15.29 1.34
N ALA A 161 -20.82 15.58 1.96
CA ALA A 161 -20.76 15.68 3.42
C ALA A 161 -21.29 17.01 3.93
N ALA A 162 -21.99 16.99 5.06
CA ALA A 162 -22.42 18.19 5.79
C ALA A 162 -21.22 18.82 6.54
N LYS A 163 -20.25 19.34 5.77
CA LYS A 163 -19.03 20.01 6.25
C LYS A 163 -18.78 21.27 5.43
N PRO A 164 -18.07 22.28 5.97
CA PRO A 164 -17.68 23.45 5.22
C PRO A 164 -16.98 23.08 3.91
N ILE A 165 -17.27 23.81 2.82
CA ILE A 165 -16.66 23.48 1.51
C ILE A 165 -15.13 23.55 1.54
N THR A 166 -14.54 24.40 2.37
CA THR A 166 -13.09 24.51 2.57
C THR A 166 -12.48 23.33 3.33
N GLN A 167 -13.27 22.44 3.90
CA GLN A 167 -12.78 21.21 4.50
C GLN A 167 -12.55 20.10 3.46
N TYR A 168 -13.09 20.24 2.25
CA TYR A 168 -12.81 19.31 1.15
C TYR A 168 -11.40 19.48 0.62
N LYS A 169 -10.65 18.37 0.49
CA LYS A 169 -9.24 18.37 0.07
C LYS A 169 -9.04 19.07 -1.27
N THR A 170 -9.87 18.77 -2.26
CA THR A 170 -9.80 19.37 -3.60
C THR A 170 -10.04 20.88 -3.56
N ILE A 171 -11.04 21.33 -2.81
CA ILE A 171 -11.33 22.78 -2.66
C ILE A 171 -10.15 23.48 -1.99
N ARG A 172 -9.64 22.92 -0.89
CA ARG A 172 -8.51 23.49 -0.16
C ARG A 172 -7.25 23.53 -1.02
N SER A 173 -6.99 22.50 -1.80
CA SER A 173 -5.86 22.45 -2.75
C SER A 173 -5.99 23.54 -3.83
N LEU A 174 -7.16 23.74 -4.41
CA LEU A 174 -7.39 24.81 -5.40
C LEU A 174 -7.13 26.20 -4.80
N ILE A 175 -7.61 26.45 -3.58
CA ILE A 175 -7.39 27.73 -2.89
C ILE A 175 -5.88 27.93 -2.65
N THR A 176 -5.17 26.90 -2.15
CA THR A 176 -3.73 26.98 -1.90
C THR A 176 -2.95 27.31 -3.17
N GLN A 177 -3.36 26.74 -4.31
CA GLN A 177 -2.78 27.03 -5.64
C GLN A 177 -3.17 28.41 -6.21
N GLY A 178 -3.96 29.21 -5.50
CA GLY A 178 -4.48 30.50 -5.98
C GLY A 178 -5.50 30.37 -7.11
N ARG A 179 -6.13 29.19 -7.26
CA ARG A 179 -7.16 28.90 -8.26
C ARG A 179 -8.54 29.03 -7.68
N THR A 180 -9.46 29.64 -8.43
CA THR A 180 -10.87 29.74 -8.05
C THR A 180 -11.54 28.38 -8.20
N PRO A 181 -12.17 27.81 -7.13
CA PRO A 181 -12.96 26.59 -7.25
C PRO A 181 -14.11 26.76 -8.24
N ASP A 182 -14.20 25.87 -9.20
CA ASP A 182 -15.22 25.84 -10.26
C ASP A 182 -16.16 24.66 -10.00
N LEU A 183 -17.44 24.95 -9.71
CA LEU A 183 -18.44 23.97 -9.27
C LEU A 183 -19.61 23.93 -10.25
N SER A 184 -20.29 22.77 -10.33
CA SER A 184 -21.53 22.60 -11.09
C SER A 184 -22.68 22.20 -10.19
N LEU A 185 -23.87 22.73 -10.48
CA LEU A 185 -25.13 22.29 -9.91
C LEU A 185 -25.64 21.06 -10.67
N VAL A 186 -25.78 19.94 -9.97
CA VAL A 186 -26.34 18.70 -10.50
C VAL A 186 -27.69 18.44 -9.81
N ALA A 187 -28.74 18.21 -10.59
CA ALA A 187 -30.06 17.97 -10.01
C ALA A 187 -30.06 16.70 -9.17
N LYS A 188 -30.51 16.76 -7.92
CA LYS A 188 -30.57 15.61 -7.00
C LYS A 188 -31.35 14.44 -7.59
N LYS A 189 -32.46 14.73 -8.27
CA LYS A 189 -33.29 13.71 -8.90
C LYS A 189 -32.47 12.86 -9.88
N ASP A 190 -31.74 13.48 -10.79
CA ASP A 190 -30.97 12.77 -11.81
C ASP A 190 -29.74 12.08 -11.21
N PHE A 191 -29.10 12.74 -10.26
CA PHE A 191 -27.94 12.20 -9.56
C PHE A 191 -28.29 10.93 -8.78
N TYR A 192 -29.35 10.98 -7.96
CA TYR A 192 -29.73 9.81 -7.15
C TYR A 192 -30.40 8.69 -7.95
N ALA A 193 -31.01 8.99 -9.10
CA ALA A 193 -31.59 7.98 -9.97
C ALA A 193 -30.52 7.03 -10.58
N SER A 194 -29.26 7.45 -10.59
CA SER A 194 -28.16 6.61 -11.09
C SER A 194 -27.71 5.52 -10.10
N PHE A 195 -28.15 5.57 -8.84
CA PHE A 195 -27.74 4.62 -7.81
C PHE A 195 -28.84 3.62 -7.52
N HIS A 196 -28.53 2.34 -7.75
CA HIS A 196 -29.45 1.24 -7.49
C HIS A 196 -29.00 0.42 -6.29
N PRO A 197 -29.89 0.02 -5.39
CA PRO A 197 -29.55 -0.87 -4.28
C PRO A 197 -29.13 -2.24 -4.79
N VAL A 198 -28.14 -2.83 -4.15
CA VAL A 198 -27.70 -4.21 -4.41
C VAL A 198 -28.52 -5.14 -3.53
N LEU A 199 -29.24 -6.06 -4.13
CA LEU A 199 -29.90 -7.15 -3.39
C LEU A 199 -28.83 -8.22 -3.11
N PHE A 200 -28.31 -8.22 -1.88
CA PHE A 200 -27.41 -9.28 -1.46
C PHE A 200 -28.21 -10.51 -1.07
N LYS A 201 -28.02 -11.58 -1.84
CA LYS A 201 -28.56 -12.91 -1.52
C LYS A 201 -27.43 -13.79 -1.00
N ASP A 202 -27.73 -14.59 0.00
CA ASP A 202 -26.77 -15.56 0.51
C ASP A 202 -26.42 -16.55 -0.60
N PRO A 203 -25.15 -16.85 -0.80
CA PRO A 203 -24.75 -17.85 -1.79
C PRO A 203 -25.37 -19.21 -1.49
N SER A 204 -25.73 -19.95 -2.51
CA SER A 204 -26.39 -21.25 -2.39
C SER A 204 -25.59 -22.30 -1.59
N TYR A 205 -24.26 -22.13 -1.46
CA TYR A 205 -23.46 -23.01 -0.60
C TYR A 205 -23.75 -22.87 0.91
N THR A 206 -24.43 -21.79 1.33
CA THR A 206 -24.87 -21.63 2.72
C THR A 206 -26.15 -22.41 3.02
N THR A 207 -26.91 -22.79 2.01
CA THR A 207 -28.20 -23.44 2.13
C THR A 207 -28.14 -24.96 2.04
N THR A 208 -27.02 -25.57 1.62
CA THR A 208 -26.89 -27.03 1.41
C THR A 208 -26.54 -27.82 2.68
N THR A 209 -27.01 -27.44 3.86
CA THR A 209 -26.93 -28.29 5.05
C THR A 209 -28.25 -28.41 5.79
N THR A 210 -29.34 -28.41 5.07
CA THR A 210 -30.55 -29.13 5.50
C THR A 210 -30.58 -30.49 4.77
N THR A 211 -29.53 -31.28 4.90
CA THR A 211 -29.77 -32.74 4.89
C THR A 211 -30.75 -32.98 6.04
N THR A 212 -31.93 -33.36 5.69
CA THR A 212 -32.84 -34.11 6.57
C THR A 212 -31.99 -35.19 7.23
N VAL A 213 -31.49 -34.88 8.39
CA VAL A 213 -30.91 -35.86 9.28
C VAL A 213 -32.14 -36.68 9.71
N THR A 214 -32.34 -37.81 9.05
CA THR A 214 -33.01 -38.94 9.72
C THR A 214 -32.37 -39.06 11.10
N PRO A 215 -33.13 -39.17 12.17
CA PRO A 215 -32.58 -39.24 13.49
C PRO A 215 -31.67 -40.47 13.59
N ALA A 216 -30.38 -40.26 13.29
CA ALA A 216 -29.34 -41.20 13.58
C ALA A 216 -29.23 -41.25 15.10
N THR A 217 -29.14 -42.43 15.64
CA THR A 217 -28.79 -42.80 17.01
C THR A 217 -27.94 -41.69 17.66
N PRO A 218 -28.24 -41.27 18.88
CA PRO A 218 -27.54 -40.21 19.56
C PRO A 218 -26.03 -40.50 19.50
N ALA A 219 -25.33 -39.67 18.71
CA ALA A 219 -23.88 -39.71 18.67
C ALA A 219 -23.36 -39.54 20.08
N ALA A 220 -22.41 -40.37 20.45
CA ALA A 220 -21.74 -40.28 21.74
C ALA A 220 -21.37 -38.82 22.02
N PRO A 221 -21.56 -38.26 23.21
CA PRO A 221 -21.27 -36.90 23.53
C PRO A 221 -19.83 -36.61 23.10
N ALA A 222 -19.63 -35.55 22.31
CA ALA A 222 -18.30 -35.12 21.90
C ALA A 222 -17.44 -35.04 23.17
N PRO A 223 -16.22 -35.59 23.18
CA PRO A 223 -15.38 -35.54 24.34
C PRO A 223 -15.28 -34.11 24.83
N PRO A 224 -15.35 -33.84 26.13
CA PRO A 224 -15.32 -32.48 26.65
C PRO A 224 -14.07 -31.81 26.11
N THR A 225 -14.24 -30.63 25.46
CA THR A 225 -13.14 -29.81 24.98
C THR A 225 -12.36 -29.31 26.18
N VAL A 226 -11.37 -30.08 26.60
CA VAL A 226 -10.46 -29.67 27.68
C VAL A 226 -9.64 -28.47 27.15
N SER A 227 -9.71 -27.36 27.87
CA SER A 227 -8.85 -26.22 27.56
C SER A 227 -7.40 -26.68 27.60
N LEU A 228 -6.60 -26.29 26.59
CA LEU A 228 -5.17 -26.61 26.55
C LEU A 228 -4.41 -26.08 27.78
N TRP A 229 -4.97 -25.07 28.44
CA TRP A 229 -4.44 -24.53 29.69
C TRP A 229 -4.97 -25.23 30.95
N HIS A 230 -5.62 -26.37 30.80
CA HIS A 230 -6.07 -27.14 31.93
C HIS A 230 -4.88 -27.77 32.66
N PRO A 231 -4.76 -27.61 33.99
CA PRO A 231 -3.59 -28.07 34.76
C PRO A 231 -3.31 -29.58 34.68
N SER A 232 -4.32 -30.39 34.35
CA SER A 232 -4.17 -31.84 34.21
C SER A 232 -3.66 -32.33 32.85
N LEU A 233 -3.41 -31.42 31.88
CA LEU A 233 -2.80 -31.75 30.61
C LEU A 233 -1.26 -31.88 30.80
N GLU A 234 -0.84 -33.08 31.16
CA GLU A 234 0.57 -33.47 31.21
C GLU A 234 1.03 -33.94 29.84
N GLY A 235 2.22 -33.52 29.43
CA GLY A 235 2.86 -33.98 28.21
C GLY A 235 3.67 -32.91 27.52
N ARG A 236 4.67 -33.35 26.73
CA ARG A 236 5.51 -32.49 25.89
C ARG A 236 5.11 -32.63 24.43
N LEU A 237 5.33 -31.61 23.66
CA LEU A 237 5.08 -31.62 22.22
C LEU A 237 5.96 -32.66 21.53
N LYS A 238 5.34 -33.54 20.74
CA LYS A 238 6.01 -34.57 19.95
C LYS A 238 5.55 -34.50 18.50
N VAL A 239 6.48 -34.62 17.57
CA VAL A 239 6.23 -34.60 16.13
C VAL A 239 6.90 -35.81 15.49
N HIS A 240 6.14 -36.62 14.74
CA HIS A 240 6.69 -37.72 13.98
C HIS A 240 6.93 -37.30 12.54
N VAL A 241 8.16 -37.14 12.12
CA VAL A 241 8.54 -36.88 10.75
C VAL A 241 8.56 -38.19 9.96
N LEU A 242 7.62 -38.39 9.05
CA LEU A 242 7.47 -39.63 8.33
C LEU A 242 8.34 -39.75 7.11
N LYS A 243 8.25 -38.76 6.20
CA LYS A 243 8.97 -38.78 4.91
C LYS A 243 8.96 -37.42 4.21
N ALA A 244 9.96 -37.16 3.39
CA ALA A 244 9.99 -36.11 2.38
C ALA A 244 9.79 -36.70 0.97
N ARG A 245 9.14 -35.96 0.06
CA ARG A 245 8.88 -36.37 -1.33
C ARG A 245 9.15 -35.22 -2.30
N GLY A 246 9.58 -35.53 -3.54
CA GLY A 246 9.82 -34.54 -4.58
C GLY A 246 10.94 -33.57 -4.22
N VAL A 247 12.00 -34.07 -3.58
CA VAL A 247 12.99 -33.24 -2.88
C VAL A 247 13.93 -32.49 -3.83
N GLY A 248 13.94 -32.81 -5.14
CA GLY A 248 14.81 -32.13 -6.14
C GLY A 248 16.33 -32.34 -5.89
N VAL A 249 16.68 -33.32 -5.07
CA VAL A 249 18.04 -33.71 -4.68
C VAL A 249 18.40 -35.02 -5.39
N LYS A 250 19.67 -35.22 -5.72
CA LYS A 250 20.14 -36.43 -6.42
C LYS A 250 19.97 -37.65 -5.52
N GLU A 251 19.68 -38.80 -6.16
CA GLU A 251 19.62 -40.09 -5.49
C GLU A 251 20.95 -40.42 -4.78
N GLY A 252 20.85 -41.01 -3.61
CA GLY A 252 22.01 -41.33 -2.75
C GLY A 252 22.55 -40.18 -1.91
N GLN A 253 22.08 -38.94 -2.11
CA GLN A 253 22.40 -37.83 -1.19
C GLN A 253 21.60 -37.96 0.11
N LYS A 254 22.20 -37.52 1.21
CA LYS A 254 21.60 -37.58 2.54
C LYS A 254 20.84 -36.28 2.83
N VAL A 255 19.66 -36.42 3.35
CA VAL A 255 18.79 -35.30 3.78
C VAL A 255 18.35 -35.50 5.23
N PHE A 256 18.07 -34.40 5.91
CA PHE A 256 17.51 -34.38 7.26
C PHE A 256 16.59 -33.19 7.43
N VAL A 257 15.70 -33.25 8.41
CA VAL A 257 14.77 -32.18 8.75
C VAL A 257 15.20 -31.55 10.07
N CYS A 258 15.40 -30.25 10.06
CA CYS A 258 15.51 -29.44 11.27
C CYS A 258 14.12 -28.84 11.57
N ALA A 259 13.64 -29.03 12.80
CA ALA A 259 12.32 -28.59 13.26
C ALA A 259 12.46 -27.72 14.50
N GLY A 260 11.71 -26.60 14.52
CA GLY A 260 11.64 -25.69 15.66
C GLY A 260 10.24 -25.19 15.91
N VAL A 261 9.93 -24.88 17.15
CA VAL A 261 8.65 -24.30 17.55
C VAL A 261 8.84 -22.82 17.83
N TYR A 262 8.03 -21.99 17.15
CA TYR A 262 8.17 -20.54 17.18
C TYR A 262 6.84 -19.86 17.48
N HIS A 263 6.91 -18.72 18.15
CA HIS A 263 5.84 -17.74 18.26
C HIS A 263 6.34 -16.43 17.61
N GLY A 264 5.81 -16.10 16.45
CA GLY A 264 6.39 -15.02 15.62
C GLY A 264 7.82 -15.35 15.20
N SER A 265 8.78 -14.53 15.61
CA SER A 265 10.21 -14.74 15.39
C SER A 265 10.92 -15.38 16.59
N GLU A 266 10.25 -15.56 17.71
CA GLU A 266 10.83 -16.11 18.94
C GLU A 266 10.74 -17.64 18.95
N GLY A 267 11.88 -18.31 19.15
CA GLY A 267 11.94 -19.75 19.39
C GLY A 267 11.46 -20.08 20.81
N LEU A 268 10.48 -20.97 20.93
CA LEU A 268 9.90 -21.34 22.23
C LEU A 268 10.71 -22.42 22.96
N CYS A 269 11.50 -23.17 22.22
CA CYS A 269 12.39 -24.24 22.73
C CYS A 269 13.52 -24.50 21.75
N THR A 270 14.47 -25.38 22.14
CA THR A 270 15.56 -25.79 21.25
C THR A 270 15.06 -26.53 20.02
N THR A 271 15.66 -26.27 18.88
CA THR A 271 15.39 -26.98 17.63
C THR A 271 15.80 -28.44 17.73
N GLN A 272 15.07 -29.32 17.03
CA GLN A 272 15.34 -30.74 16.93
C GLN A 272 15.67 -31.11 15.49
N GLU A 273 16.52 -32.10 15.30
CA GLU A 273 16.91 -32.62 13.98
C GLU A 273 16.62 -34.11 13.87
N THR A 274 16.23 -34.55 12.68
CA THR A 274 16.14 -36.00 12.37
C THR A 274 17.52 -36.55 12.01
N CYS A 275 17.70 -37.84 12.12
CA CYS A 275 18.84 -38.54 11.53
C CYS A 275 18.86 -38.32 10.01
N ARG A 276 20.04 -38.39 9.44
CA ARG A 276 20.27 -38.26 8.01
C ARG A 276 19.82 -39.52 7.27
N SER A 277 18.94 -39.32 6.27
CA SER A 277 18.37 -40.40 5.45
C SER A 277 18.70 -40.22 3.99
N GLU A 278 19.02 -41.30 3.28
CA GLU A 278 19.33 -41.24 1.84
C GLU A 278 18.07 -41.06 0.98
N VAL A 279 18.21 -40.29 -0.09
CA VAL A 279 17.17 -40.07 -1.09
C VAL A 279 17.15 -41.25 -2.07
N GLY A 280 16.01 -41.93 -2.17
CA GLY A 280 15.80 -43.05 -3.07
C GLY A 280 15.36 -42.66 -4.47
N GLY A 281 15.28 -43.62 -5.41
CA GLY A 281 15.05 -43.46 -6.84
C GLY A 281 13.79 -42.74 -7.31
N GLN A 282 12.86 -42.41 -6.41
CA GLN A 282 11.69 -41.60 -6.68
C GLN A 282 11.77 -40.19 -6.07
N GLY A 283 12.97 -39.73 -5.70
CA GLY A 283 13.19 -38.43 -5.09
C GLY A 283 12.52 -38.28 -3.72
N GLY A 284 12.42 -39.36 -2.95
CA GLY A 284 11.85 -39.39 -1.62
C GLY A 284 12.79 -39.93 -0.57
N ALA A 285 12.75 -39.42 0.66
CA ALA A 285 13.48 -39.92 1.83
C ALA A 285 12.53 -40.30 2.94
N GLY A 286 12.69 -41.55 3.50
CA GLY A 286 11.95 -42.03 4.65
C GLY A 286 12.67 -41.65 5.94
N LEU A 287 12.12 -40.75 6.72
CA LEU A 287 12.76 -40.22 7.94
C LEU A 287 12.29 -41.02 9.18
N ARG A 288 10.98 -41.28 9.33
CA ARG A 288 10.34 -42.12 10.35
C ARG A 288 10.86 -41.93 11.78
N GLU A 289 11.04 -40.69 12.21
CA GLU A 289 11.64 -40.33 13.49
C GLU A 289 10.74 -39.42 14.31
N TRP A 290 10.73 -39.63 15.64
CA TRP A 290 10.04 -38.79 16.60
C TRP A 290 10.95 -37.66 17.09
N LEU A 291 10.54 -36.44 16.89
CA LEU A 291 11.12 -35.26 17.51
C LEU A 291 10.34 -34.91 18.75
N GLN A 292 11.00 -34.82 19.89
CA GLN A 292 10.42 -34.43 21.16
C GLN A 292 10.98 -33.10 21.59
N PHE A 293 10.10 -32.11 21.72
CA PHE A 293 10.48 -30.76 22.14
C PHE A 293 10.39 -30.62 23.67
N ASP A 294 11.31 -29.88 24.24
CA ASP A 294 11.29 -29.54 25.66
C ASP A 294 10.33 -28.36 25.91
N LEU A 295 9.07 -28.58 25.55
CA LEU A 295 7.98 -27.62 25.65
C LEU A 295 6.71 -28.35 26.09
N PRO A 296 6.19 -28.05 27.28
CA PRO A 296 4.92 -28.59 27.74
C PRO A 296 3.77 -28.10 26.85
N ILE A 297 2.84 -28.98 26.47
CA ILE A 297 1.71 -28.63 25.61
C ILE A 297 0.87 -27.48 26.22
N GLN A 298 0.73 -27.48 27.55
CA GLN A 298 0.00 -26.42 28.27
C GLN A 298 0.66 -25.03 28.23
N GLU A 299 1.93 -24.93 27.85
CA GLU A 299 2.66 -23.67 27.72
C GLU A 299 2.62 -23.10 26.29
N LEU A 300 2.03 -23.83 25.34
CA LEU A 300 1.95 -23.39 23.93
C LEU A 300 1.03 -22.16 23.76
N PRO A 301 1.53 -21.00 23.32
CA PRO A 301 0.70 -19.87 22.95
C PRO A 301 -0.07 -20.14 21.65
N ARG A 302 -1.24 -19.53 21.48
CA ARG A 302 -2.15 -19.80 20.34
C ARG A 302 -1.58 -19.47 18.97
N GLY A 303 -0.62 -18.55 18.86
CA GLY A 303 0.07 -18.21 17.64
C GLY A 303 1.27 -19.10 17.30
N SER A 304 1.46 -20.23 18.02
CA SER A 304 2.61 -21.12 17.83
C SER A 304 2.62 -21.79 16.46
N ARG A 305 3.80 -21.88 15.86
CA ARG A 305 4.06 -22.54 14.58
C ARG A 305 5.19 -23.56 14.73
N LEU A 306 5.01 -24.70 14.09
CA LEU A 306 6.11 -25.63 13.83
C LEU A 306 6.75 -25.25 12.50
N CYS A 307 8.03 -24.90 12.54
CA CYS A 307 8.82 -24.57 11.37
C CYS A 307 9.70 -25.76 11.03
N LEU A 308 9.66 -26.20 9.78
CA LEU A 308 10.41 -27.33 9.25
C LEU A 308 11.35 -26.83 8.15
N ALA A 309 12.62 -27.20 8.22
CA ALA A 309 13.60 -26.96 7.18
C ALA A 309 14.22 -28.28 6.75
N LEU A 310 14.17 -28.58 5.47
CA LEU A 310 14.81 -29.73 4.87
C LEU A 310 16.19 -29.34 4.38
N TRP A 311 17.19 -30.05 4.84
CA TRP A 311 18.61 -29.87 4.52
C TRP A 311 19.17 -31.04 3.75
N CYS A 312 20.17 -30.81 2.91
CA CYS A 312 20.92 -31.81 2.17
C CYS A 312 22.40 -31.65 2.42
N GLU A 313 23.10 -32.77 2.68
CA GLU A 313 24.54 -32.81 2.70
C GLU A 313 25.09 -32.74 1.27
N ARG A 314 25.93 -31.76 0.95
CA ARG A 314 26.63 -31.70 -0.33
C ARG A 314 27.80 -32.68 -0.33
N ALA A 315 27.85 -33.60 -1.29
CA ALA A 315 29.03 -34.41 -1.54
C ALA A 315 30.21 -33.51 -1.88
N SER A 316 31.24 -33.53 -1.05
CA SER A 316 32.51 -32.86 -1.34
C SER A 316 33.14 -33.43 -2.62
N PRO A 317 33.50 -32.64 -3.65
CA PRO A 317 34.30 -33.18 -4.74
C PRO A 317 35.64 -33.65 -4.17
N GLU A 318 36.08 -34.81 -4.61
CA GLU A 318 37.33 -35.46 -4.22
C GLU A 318 38.53 -34.50 -4.26
N ARG A 319 39.10 -34.20 -3.11
CA ARG A 319 40.31 -33.46 -2.75
C ARG A 319 40.05 -32.27 -1.84
N ARG A 320 39.55 -32.53 -0.61
CA ARG A 320 39.74 -31.56 0.47
C ARG A 320 40.19 -32.21 1.77
N ARG A 321 41.00 -31.48 2.50
CA ARG A 321 41.70 -31.90 3.72
C ARG A 321 40.74 -32.34 4.81
N ILE A 322 41.16 -33.30 5.61
CA ILE A 322 40.46 -34.09 6.64
C ILE A 322 39.69 -33.26 7.72
N TRP A 323 39.63 -31.92 7.62
CA TRP A 323 39.09 -31.04 8.66
C TRP A 323 38.02 -30.05 8.20
N GLU A 324 37.50 -30.11 6.95
CA GLU A 324 36.40 -29.25 6.52
C GLU A 324 35.03 -29.95 6.75
N ARG A 325 34.14 -29.30 7.52
CA ARG A 325 32.75 -29.70 7.71
C ARG A 325 32.04 -29.85 6.35
N SER A 326 31.25 -30.91 6.19
CA SER A 326 30.35 -31.09 5.04
C SER A 326 29.49 -29.83 4.87
N GLU A 327 29.50 -29.21 3.66
CA GLU A 327 28.63 -28.07 3.39
C GLU A 327 27.18 -28.56 3.30
N GLU A 328 26.34 -28.15 4.25
CA GLU A 328 24.91 -28.39 4.26
C GLU A 328 24.21 -27.30 3.46
N ALA A 329 23.20 -27.67 2.69
CA ALA A 329 22.38 -26.74 1.92
C ALA A 329 20.90 -26.94 2.23
N MET A 330 20.20 -25.84 2.50
CA MET A 330 18.74 -25.87 2.66
C MET A 330 18.09 -26.19 1.32
N VAL A 331 17.27 -27.22 1.28
CA VAL A 331 16.50 -27.65 0.10
C VAL A 331 15.14 -26.97 0.06
N GLY A 332 14.51 -26.81 1.22
CA GLY A 332 13.21 -26.15 1.34
C GLY A 332 12.77 -26.01 2.79
N TRP A 333 11.77 -25.16 3.01
CA TRP A 333 11.22 -24.93 4.33
C TRP A 333 9.69 -24.82 4.29
N GLY A 334 9.03 -25.05 5.42
CA GLY A 334 7.59 -24.90 5.55
C GLY A 334 7.16 -24.77 7.00
N ASN A 335 5.98 -24.20 7.20
CA ASN A 335 5.41 -23.94 8.52
C ASN A 335 4.05 -24.59 8.66
N ILE A 336 3.74 -25.02 9.90
CA ILE A 336 2.41 -25.51 10.32
C ILE A 336 1.99 -24.70 11.54
N ASN A 337 0.78 -24.12 11.52
CA ASN A 337 0.16 -23.62 12.74
C ASN A 337 -0.13 -24.80 13.67
N LEU A 338 0.27 -24.71 14.94
CA LEU A 338 0.00 -25.76 15.92
C LEU A 338 -1.46 -25.78 16.37
N PHE A 339 -2.17 -24.67 16.17
CA PHE A 339 -3.61 -24.58 16.43
C PHE A 339 -4.36 -24.35 15.14
N ASP A 340 -5.49 -25.03 14.96
CA ASP A 340 -6.40 -24.81 13.86
C ASP A 340 -7.23 -23.51 14.06
N PHE A 341 -8.03 -23.14 13.04
CA PHE A 341 -8.88 -21.95 13.09
C PHE A 341 -9.99 -22.01 14.15
N ARG A 342 -10.24 -23.18 14.73
CA ARG A 342 -11.16 -23.38 15.87
C ARG A 342 -10.43 -23.30 17.22
N GLY A 343 -9.12 -23.04 17.20
CA GLY A 343 -8.27 -23.01 18.40
C GLY A 343 -7.96 -24.36 19.02
N ARG A 344 -8.05 -25.45 18.23
CA ARG A 344 -7.73 -26.81 18.67
C ARG A 344 -6.31 -27.16 18.26
N LEU A 345 -5.59 -27.89 19.10
CA LEU A 345 -4.27 -28.41 18.76
C LEU A 345 -4.37 -29.33 17.53
N VAL A 346 -3.58 -29.06 16.52
CA VAL A 346 -3.50 -29.90 15.30
C VAL A 346 -2.93 -31.26 15.67
N HIS A 347 -3.61 -32.33 15.28
CA HIS A 347 -3.20 -33.68 15.51
C HIS A 347 -3.40 -34.55 14.28
N GLY A 348 -2.79 -35.72 14.23
CA GLY A 348 -2.87 -36.64 13.11
C GLY A 348 -1.83 -36.35 12.04
N ARG A 349 -2.07 -36.86 10.83
CA ARG A 349 -1.12 -36.72 9.71
C ARG A 349 -1.33 -35.43 8.94
N VAL A 350 -0.29 -34.64 8.84
CA VAL A 350 -0.26 -33.38 8.09
C VAL A 350 0.74 -33.45 6.93
N CYS A 351 0.40 -32.96 5.76
CA CYS A 351 1.29 -32.80 4.62
C CYS A 351 1.69 -31.32 4.49
N VAL A 352 3.00 -31.07 4.56
CA VAL A 352 3.55 -29.71 4.47
C VAL A 352 4.18 -29.50 3.10
N ARG A 353 3.72 -28.50 2.38
CA ARG A 353 4.38 -28.09 1.13
C ARG A 353 5.62 -27.25 1.47
N LEU A 354 6.79 -27.70 1.05
CA LEU A 354 8.02 -26.94 1.21
C LEU A 354 8.17 -25.87 0.13
N GLN A 355 8.64 -24.71 0.56
CA GLN A 355 9.00 -23.61 -0.30
C GLN A 355 10.51 -23.65 -0.61
N ALA A 356 10.91 -23.07 -1.74
CA ALA A 356 12.32 -22.89 -2.04
C ALA A 356 13.00 -22.01 -0.96
N PRO A 357 14.28 -22.27 -0.63
CA PRO A 357 15.01 -21.44 0.31
C PRO A 357 15.05 -19.99 -0.18
N PRO A 358 15.02 -19.01 0.73
CA PRO A 358 15.17 -17.60 0.36
C PRO A 358 16.52 -17.40 -0.33
N ARG A 359 16.56 -16.55 -1.36
CA ARG A 359 17.83 -16.18 -1.99
C ARG A 359 18.71 -15.48 -0.95
N PRO A 360 20.01 -15.79 -0.89
CA PRO A 360 20.91 -15.05 -0.01
C PRO A 360 20.86 -13.55 -0.38
N PRO A 361 20.91 -12.63 0.60
CA PRO A 361 20.91 -11.20 0.32
C PRO A 361 22.08 -10.85 -0.61
N THR A 362 21.80 -10.10 -1.68
CA THR A 362 22.77 -9.75 -2.73
C THR A 362 23.78 -8.69 -2.31
N THR A 363 23.67 -8.15 -1.12
CA THR A 363 24.62 -7.17 -0.58
C THR A 363 25.36 -7.75 0.62
N GLY A 364 26.67 -7.90 0.46
CA GLY A 364 27.58 -8.24 1.57
C GLY A 364 27.71 -7.08 2.56
N TYR A 365 26.68 -6.86 3.38
CA TYR A 365 26.76 -6.00 4.54
C TYR A 365 27.07 -6.89 5.74
N THR A 366 28.30 -6.85 6.21
CA THR A 366 28.67 -7.42 7.51
C THR A 366 28.15 -6.48 8.60
N PRO A 367 27.44 -6.98 9.62
CA PRO A 367 26.98 -6.17 10.74
C PRO A 367 28.13 -5.88 11.72
N SER A 368 29.21 -5.25 11.26
CA SER A 368 30.36 -4.97 12.12
C SER A 368 30.37 -3.58 12.75
N ASP A 369 29.35 -2.74 12.51
CA ASP A 369 29.29 -1.38 13.04
C ASP A 369 28.05 -1.07 13.89
N THR A 370 27.36 -2.08 14.41
CA THR A 370 26.50 -1.84 15.56
C THR A 370 27.38 -1.83 16.81
N GLN A 371 27.86 -0.65 17.20
CA GLN A 371 28.21 -0.45 18.60
C GLN A 371 26.97 -0.86 19.41
N ASP A 372 27.10 -1.97 20.13
CA ASP A 372 26.15 -2.34 21.17
C ASP A 372 25.96 -1.11 22.06
N PRO A 373 24.71 -0.63 22.24
CA PRO A 373 24.48 0.35 23.27
C PRO A 373 24.96 -0.29 24.59
N SER A 374 25.81 0.39 25.30
CA SER A 374 26.38 -0.03 26.57
C SER A 374 25.32 -0.75 27.39
N PRO A 375 25.62 -1.90 28.01
CA PRO A 375 24.64 -2.61 28.80
C PRO A 375 24.12 -1.67 29.88
N ILE A 376 22.84 -1.31 29.82
CA ILE A 376 22.17 -0.60 30.88
C ILE A 376 22.02 -1.61 32.03
N THR A 377 23.06 -1.71 32.86
CA THR A 377 23.02 -2.34 34.15
C THR A 377 22.29 -1.38 35.09
N GLN A 378 20.97 -1.40 35.08
CA GLN A 378 20.21 -0.71 36.11
C GLN A 378 19.07 -1.57 36.64
N GLU A 379 19.18 -1.99 37.88
CA GLU A 379 18.15 -2.56 38.73
C GLU A 379 17.11 -1.51 39.21
N THR A 380 17.08 -0.32 38.61
CA THR A 380 16.09 0.71 38.96
C THR A 380 14.75 0.42 38.25
N PRO A 381 13.62 0.47 38.98
CA PRO A 381 12.30 0.31 38.39
C PRO A 381 12.10 1.36 37.29
N LEU A 382 11.64 0.91 36.12
CA LEU A 382 11.35 1.81 35.01
C LEU A 382 10.24 2.80 35.38
N THR A 383 10.51 4.08 35.22
CA THR A 383 9.55 5.15 35.43
C THR A 383 8.64 5.32 34.20
N THR A 384 7.52 6.02 34.41
CA THR A 384 6.62 6.39 33.28
C THR A 384 7.35 7.18 32.18
N ALA A 385 8.31 8.05 32.59
CA ALA A 385 9.17 8.77 31.64
C ALA A 385 10.05 7.82 30.81
N SER A 386 10.69 6.84 31.45
CA SER A 386 11.50 5.82 30.76
C SER A 386 10.64 4.95 29.82
N LEU A 387 9.41 4.63 30.21
CA LEU A 387 8.47 3.90 29.36
C LEU A 387 8.03 4.73 28.15
N ALA A 388 7.82 6.04 28.32
CA ALA A 388 7.49 6.95 27.22
C ALA A 388 8.65 7.08 26.21
N GLU A 389 9.88 7.15 26.69
CA GLU A 389 11.07 7.15 25.84
C GLU A 389 11.20 5.83 25.07
N MET A 390 11.02 4.70 25.76
CA MET A 390 11.04 3.38 25.12
C MET A 390 9.91 3.20 24.09
N ALA A 391 8.75 3.81 24.30
CA ALA A 391 7.67 3.80 23.31
C ALA A 391 8.05 4.53 22.00
N GLN A 392 9.02 5.43 22.05
CA GLN A 392 9.53 6.14 20.87
C GLN A 392 10.80 5.51 20.26
N ARG A 393 11.22 4.35 20.77
CA ARG A 393 12.41 3.65 20.28
C ARG A 393 12.33 3.28 18.79
N ASP A 394 13.47 2.98 18.22
CA ASP A 394 13.57 2.41 16.89
C ASP A 394 12.88 1.02 16.83
N PRO A 395 11.80 0.86 16.03
CA PRO A 395 11.06 -0.40 15.96
C PRO A 395 11.85 -1.52 15.28
N LEU A 396 12.98 -1.22 14.63
CA LEU A 396 13.83 -2.21 13.96
C LEU A 396 14.85 -2.84 14.92
N THR A 397 15.09 -2.22 16.08
CA THR A 397 16.06 -2.70 17.05
C THR A 397 15.36 -3.51 18.14
N PRO A 398 15.68 -4.83 18.30
CA PRO A 398 15.11 -5.66 19.36
C PRO A 398 15.49 -5.12 20.75
N LEU A 399 14.60 -5.31 21.72
CA LEU A 399 14.89 -4.99 23.11
C LEU A 399 15.96 -5.94 23.70
N PRO A 400 17.01 -5.44 24.32
CA PRO A 400 17.96 -6.26 25.07
C PRO A 400 17.28 -7.05 26.19
N ALA A 401 17.84 -8.21 26.54
CA ALA A 401 17.21 -9.13 27.52
C ALA A 401 16.93 -8.47 28.88
N GLY A 402 17.90 -7.71 29.43
CA GLY A 402 17.70 -7.01 30.70
C GLY A 402 16.60 -5.92 30.63
N VAL A 403 16.48 -5.23 29.48
CA VAL A 403 15.42 -4.25 29.26
C VAL A 403 14.05 -4.93 29.16
N ARG A 404 13.95 -6.09 28.51
CA ARG A 404 12.70 -6.89 28.47
C ARG A 404 12.22 -7.26 29.87
N GLU A 405 13.12 -7.71 30.74
CA GLU A 405 12.79 -8.02 32.15
C GLU A 405 12.32 -6.78 32.92
N GLY A 406 12.96 -5.64 32.74
CA GLY A 406 12.54 -4.37 33.29
C GLY A 406 11.15 -3.92 32.85
N VAL A 407 10.87 -4.00 31.53
CA VAL A 407 9.55 -3.67 30.95
C VAL A 407 8.47 -4.61 31.50
N TRP A 408 8.76 -5.91 31.58
CA TRP A 408 7.83 -6.86 32.18
C TRP A 408 7.57 -6.59 33.66
N GLY A 409 8.61 -6.21 34.40
CA GLY A 409 8.50 -5.77 35.78
C GLY A 409 7.57 -4.56 35.94
N ALA A 410 7.66 -3.59 35.04
CA ALA A 410 6.87 -2.36 35.02
C ALA A 410 5.53 -2.49 34.25
N ARG A 411 5.06 -3.69 33.91
CA ARG A 411 3.90 -3.94 33.03
C ARG A 411 2.60 -3.23 33.41
N GLN A 412 2.38 -2.97 34.70
CA GLN A 412 1.21 -2.22 35.15
C GLN A 412 1.32 -0.73 34.78
N GLY A 413 2.51 -0.14 34.91
CA GLY A 413 2.78 1.25 34.53
C GLY A 413 2.75 1.48 33.01
N CYS A 414 2.94 0.44 32.17
CA CYS A 414 2.82 0.54 30.72
C CYS A 414 1.45 1.05 30.27
N ARG A 415 0.39 0.86 31.06
CA ARG A 415 -0.96 1.37 30.75
C ARG A 415 -1.06 2.89 30.81
N GLU A 416 -0.19 3.56 31.56
CA GLU A 416 -0.10 5.02 31.62
C GLU A 416 0.55 5.59 30.33
N VAL A 417 1.29 4.74 29.60
CA VAL A 417 1.91 5.05 28.30
C VAL A 417 1.39 4.05 27.28
N PRO A 418 0.21 4.27 26.68
CA PRO A 418 -0.46 3.27 25.82
C PRO A 418 0.43 2.73 24.70
N ASP A 419 1.22 3.58 24.07
CA ASP A 419 2.11 3.24 22.96
C ASP A 419 3.35 2.43 23.37
N SER A 420 3.50 2.10 24.66
CA SER A 420 4.50 1.12 25.14
C SER A 420 4.07 -0.34 24.96
N LEU A 421 2.83 -0.61 24.49
CA LEU A 421 2.35 -1.98 24.28
C LEU A 421 3.24 -2.81 23.35
N PRO A 422 3.77 -2.29 22.24
CA PRO A 422 4.73 -3.05 21.40
C PRO A 422 5.95 -3.53 22.21
N CYS A 423 6.49 -2.69 23.08
CA CYS A 423 7.60 -3.07 23.96
C CYS A 423 7.19 -4.15 24.97
N LEU A 424 6.00 -4.03 25.56
CA LEU A 424 5.48 -5.01 26.51
C LEU A 424 5.24 -6.38 25.82
N VAL A 425 4.70 -6.39 24.62
CA VAL A 425 4.48 -7.60 23.82
C VAL A 425 5.80 -8.28 23.46
N GLU A 426 6.86 -7.49 23.20
CA GLU A 426 8.22 -8.00 22.98
C GLU A 426 8.89 -8.53 24.24
N ALA A 427 8.50 -8.00 25.41
CA ALA A 427 9.05 -8.39 26.71
C ALA A 427 8.45 -9.68 27.31
N VAL A 428 7.30 -10.12 26.80
CA VAL A 428 6.61 -11.35 27.29
C VAL A 428 7.42 -12.59 26.94
N LYS A 429 7.61 -13.46 27.90
CA LYS A 429 8.11 -14.84 27.65
C LYS A 429 6.94 -15.68 27.11
N TRP A 430 6.85 -15.81 25.81
CA TRP A 430 5.74 -16.51 25.13
C TRP A 430 5.64 -18.00 25.46
N ALA A 431 6.73 -18.61 25.93
CA ALA A 431 6.74 -19.97 26.47
C ALA A 431 6.22 -20.07 27.93
N SER A 432 5.71 -18.96 28.52
CA SER A 432 5.15 -18.94 29.88
C SER A 432 3.66 -18.59 29.83
N ARG A 433 2.81 -19.57 30.05
CA ARG A 433 1.36 -19.41 30.14
C ARG A 433 0.95 -18.30 31.12
N ASP A 434 1.64 -18.21 32.25
CA ASP A 434 1.31 -17.22 33.29
C ASP A 434 1.57 -15.79 32.79
N GLN A 435 2.69 -15.53 32.11
CA GLN A 435 2.97 -14.24 31.54
C GLN A 435 1.98 -13.88 30.41
N VAL A 436 1.69 -14.81 29.53
CA VAL A 436 0.70 -14.62 28.46
C VAL A 436 -0.69 -14.32 29.03
N SER A 437 -1.10 -15.02 30.09
CA SER A 437 -2.38 -14.77 30.76
C SER A 437 -2.45 -13.37 31.38
N GLN A 438 -1.37 -12.93 32.02
CA GLN A 438 -1.26 -11.59 32.59
C GLN A 438 -1.30 -10.51 31.52
N LEU A 439 -0.60 -10.72 30.39
CA LEU A 439 -0.69 -9.81 29.24
C LEU A 439 -2.13 -9.67 28.75
N TYR A 440 -2.85 -10.80 28.57
CA TYR A 440 -4.23 -10.77 28.12
C TYR A 440 -5.17 -10.04 29.09
N LEU A 441 -4.95 -10.18 30.39
CA LEU A 441 -5.71 -9.43 31.41
C LEU A 441 -5.48 -7.94 31.30
N LEU A 442 -4.23 -7.50 31.12
CA LEU A 442 -3.88 -6.10 30.91
C LEU A 442 -4.52 -5.54 29.65
N MET A 443 -4.47 -6.31 28.55
CA MET A 443 -5.00 -5.90 27.24
C MET A 443 -6.52 -5.72 27.21
N LYS A 444 -7.30 -6.40 28.08
CA LYS A 444 -8.76 -6.23 28.15
C LYS A 444 -9.21 -4.79 28.38
N SER A 445 -8.43 -4.01 29.09
CA SER A 445 -8.70 -2.61 29.43
C SER A 445 -7.57 -1.69 29.00
N TRP A 446 -6.87 -2.03 27.92
CA TRP A 446 -5.77 -1.20 27.41
C TRP A 446 -6.31 0.10 26.83
N PRO A 447 -5.69 1.25 27.14
CA PRO A 447 -6.08 2.54 26.59
C PRO A 447 -5.90 2.61 25.06
N PRO A 448 -6.51 3.60 24.37
CA PRO A 448 -6.35 3.74 22.92
C PRO A 448 -4.88 3.88 22.50
N LEU A 449 -4.48 3.11 21.50
CA LEU A 449 -3.16 3.18 20.87
C LEU A 449 -3.14 4.25 19.78
N SER A 450 -1.98 4.84 19.53
CA SER A 450 -1.73 5.57 18.29
C SER A 450 -1.81 4.64 17.07
N PRO A 451 -2.11 5.15 15.88
CA PRO A 451 -2.06 4.36 14.64
C PRO A 451 -0.68 3.71 14.42
N GLU A 452 0.42 4.41 14.74
CA GLU A 452 1.78 3.91 14.61
C GLU A 452 2.04 2.69 15.49
N ALA A 453 1.68 2.75 16.77
CA ALA A 453 1.85 1.64 17.71
C ALA A 453 0.98 0.43 17.31
N ALA A 454 -0.25 0.68 16.84
CA ALA A 454 -1.13 -0.38 16.36
C ALA A 454 -0.60 -1.02 15.07
N LEU A 455 -0.05 -0.24 14.13
CA LEU A 455 0.64 -0.76 12.95
C LEU A 455 1.87 -1.57 13.34
N GLU A 456 2.69 -1.10 14.29
CA GLU A 456 3.86 -1.84 14.77
C GLU A 456 3.50 -3.24 15.29
N LEU A 457 2.39 -3.37 16.01
CA LEU A 457 1.88 -4.66 16.49
C LEU A 457 1.44 -5.60 15.35
N LEU A 458 1.02 -5.05 14.21
CA LEU A 458 0.66 -5.83 13.02
C LEU A 458 1.86 -6.16 12.12
N ALA A 459 3.00 -5.49 12.31
CA ALA A 459 4.19 -5.55 11.44
C ALA A 459 5.07 -6.80 11.67
N GLY A 460 4.52 -7.97 11.81
CA GLY A 460 5.26 -9.21 11.59
C GLY A 460 5.67 -10.04 12.80
N PRO A 461 6.43 -9.59 13.82
CA PRO A 461 6.89 -10.54 14.83
C PRO A 461 5.78 -11.00 15.78
N SER A 462 4.73 -10.23 15.98
CA SER A 462 3.60 -10.66 16.80
C SER A 462 2.68 -11.58 16.02
N ALA A 463 2.76 -12.87 16.28
CA ALA A 463 1.87 -13.91 15.74
C ALA A 463 0.61 -14.10 16.59
N ASP A 464 0.52 -13.46 17.75
CA ASP A 464 -0.56 -13.69 18.69
C ASP A 464 -1.90 -13.09 18.23
N PRO A 465 -2.97 -13.90 18.08
CA PRO A 465 -4.24 -13.44 17.55
C PRO A 465 -4.95 -12.40 18.45
N VAL A 466 -4.71 -12.41 19.77
CA VAL A 466 -5.34 -11.46 20.71
C VAL A 466 -4.68 -10.08 20.58
N VAL A 467 -3.35 -10.06 20.46
CA VAL A 467 -2.58 -8.83 20.21
C VAL A 467 -3.01 -8.22 18.88
N ARG A 468 -3.07 -9.01 17.81
CA ARG A 468 -3.47 -8.56 16.47
C ARG A 468 -4.92 -8.08 16.43
N CYS A 469 -5.82 -8.75 17.15
CA CYS A 469 -7.21 -8.31 17.32
C CYS A 469 -7.31 -6.94 17.98
N LEU A 470 -6.55 -6.70 19.06
CA LEU A 470 -6.50 -5.41 19.73
C LEU A 470 -5.99 -4.31 18.81
N ALA A 471 -4.85 -4.53 18.15
CA ALA A 471 -4.26 -3.60 17.20
C ALA A 471 -5.23 -3.22 16.08
N THR A 472 -5.90 -4.22 15.48
CA THR A 472 -6.90 -4.01 14.43
C THR A 472 -8.08 -3.17 14.92
N LYS A 473 -8.59 -3.43 16.14
CA LYS A 473 -9.70 -2.64 16.74
C LYS A 473 -9.30 -1.17 16.94
N HIS A 474 -8.07 -0.92 17.35
CA HIS A 474 -7.58 0.45 17.53
C HIS A 474 -7.42 1.16 16.20
N LEU A 475 -6.86 0.51 15.17
CA LEU A 475 -6.76 1.05 13.82
C LEU A 475 -8.13 1.38 13.21
N ASP A 476 -9.09 0.47 13.35
CA ASP A 476 -10.44 0.67 12.81
C ASP A 476 -11.16 1.87 13.42
N ARG A 477 -10.90 2.17 14.69
CA ARG A 477 -11.45 3.34 15.39
C ARG A 477 -10.71 4.63 15.08
N ALA A 478 -9.38 4.55 14.93
CA ALA A 478 -8.54 5.74 14.81
C ALA A 478 -8.44 6.23 13.36
N LEU A 479 -8.47 5.33 12.36
CA LEU A 479 -8.24 5.70 10.98
C LEU A 479 -9.54 6.02 10.23
N SER A 480 -9.57 7.19 9.57
CA SER A 480 -10.52 7.48 8.51
C SER A 480 -10.29 6.56 7.31
N ASP A 481 -11.25 6.48 6.37
CA ASP A 481 -11.09 5.70 5.14
C ASP A 481 -9.89 6.17 4.32
N ASP A 482 -9.66 7.48 4.25
CA ASP A 482 -8.50 8.05 3.56
C ASP A 482 -7.16 7.64 4.18
N ALA A 483 -7.08 7.65 5.51
CA ALA A 483 -5.89 7.22 6.21
C ALA A 483 -5.69 5.70 6.11
N LEU A 484 -6.78 4.92 6.18
CA LEU A 484 -6.74 3.47 5.98
C LEU A 484 -6.26 3.12 4.55
N MET A 485 -6.76 3.82 3.54
CA MET A 485 -6.35 3.65 2.15
C MET A 485 -4.86 3.94 1.96
N GLN A 486 -4.31 4.92 2.69
CA GLN A 486 -2.90 5.25 2.65
C GLN A 486 -2.00 4.13 3.18
N TYR A 487 -2.49 3.27 4.08
CA TYR A 487 -1.75 2.13 4.62
C TYR A 487 -2.16 0.79 3.99
N MET A 488 -2.95 0.81 2.91
CA MET A 488 -3.53 -0.41 2.32
C MET A 488 -2.46 -1.42 1.90
N LEU A 489 -1.34 -0.96 1.33
CA LEU A 489 -0.23 -1.85 0.95
C LEU A 489 0.28 -2.65 2.14
N GLN A 490 0.56 -2.00 3.26
CA GLN A 490 1.04 -2.64 4.49
C GLN A 490 0.00 -3.57 5.10
N LEU A 491 -1.26 -3.14 5.15
CA LEU A 491 -2.35 -3.92 5.74
C LEU A 491 -2.61 -5.21 4.95
N VAL A 492 -2.57 -5.16 3.62
CA VAL A 492 -2.69 -6.35 2.78
C VAL A 492 -1.48 -7.29 2.99
N GLN A 493 -0.26 -6.74 3.09
CA GLN A 493 0.90 -7.59 3.42
C GLN A 493 0.78 -8.22 4.81
N SER A 494 0.21 -7.50 5.79
CA SER A 494 -0.02 -8.03 7.14
C SER A 494 -0.99 -9.21 7.19
N LEU A 495 -1.85 -9.37 6.19
CA LEU A 495 -2.72 -10.55 6.09
C LEU A 495 -1.92 -11.85 5.94
N LYS A 496 -0.69 -11.82 5.42
CA LYS A 496 0.21 -12.98 5.33
C LYS A 496 0.66 -13.48 6.70
N HIS A 497 0.62 -12.62 7.70
CA HIS A 497 1.02 -12.91 9.08
C HIS A 497 -0.18 -13.35 9.95
N GLU A 498 -1.40 -13.24 9.44
CA GLU A 498 -2.57 -13.75 10.15
C GLU A 498 -2.48 -15.28 10.29
N PRO A 499 -2.72 -15.81 11.48
CA PRO A 499 -2.67 -17.27 11.68
C PRO A 499 -3.79 -17.98 10.91
N HIS A 500 -4.94 -17.30 10.75
CA HIS A 500 -6.14 -17.85 10.11
C HIS A 500 -6.80 -16.85 9.17
N LEU A 501 -7.59 -17.38 8.20
CA LEU A 501 -8.30 -16.57 7.21
C LEU A 501 -9.37 -15.67 7.83
N GLU A 502 -10.15 -16.23 8.77
CA GLU A 502 -11.13 -15.45 9.52
C GLU A 502 -10.42 -14.65 10.63
N SER A 503 -9.78 -13.56 10.24
CA SER A 503 -9.12 -12.66 11.18
C SER A 503 -9.87 -11.33 11.30
N PRO A 504 -9.76 -10.64 12.44
CA PRO A 504 -10.32 -9.30 12.62
C PRO A 504 -9.89 -8.32 11.52
N LEU A 505 -8.65 -8.42 11.05
CA LEU A 505 -8.12 -7.55 9.99
C LEU A 505 -8.85 -7.77 8.67
N VAL A 506 -9.05 -9.02 8.24
CA VAL A 506 -9.82 -9.35 7.02
C VAL A 506 -11.25 -8.81 7.14
N CYS A 507 -11.92 -9.04 8.28
CA CYS A 507 -13.29 -8.58 8.50
C CYS A 507 -13.41 -7.05 8.44
N VAL A 508 -12.47 -6.32 9.05
CA VAL A 508 -12.45 -4.86 9.01
C VAL A 508 -12.21 -4.35 7.59
N LEU A 509 -11.24 -4.91 6.88
CA LEU A 509 -10.94 -4.51 5.50
C LEU A 509 -12.13 -4.78 4.57
N LEU A 510 -12.77 -5.95 4.64
CA LEU A 510 -13.97 -6.27 3.85
C LEU A 510 -15.12 -5.31 4.17
N ARG A 511 -15.42 -5.08 5.44
CA ARG A 511 -16.50 -4.19 5.87
C ARG A 511 -16.27 -2.77 5.36
N ARG A 512 -15.09 -2.22 5.57
CA ARG A 512 -14.72 -0.86 5.12
C ARG A 512 -14.71 -0.75 3.59
N ALA A 513 -14.22 -1.77 2.88
CA ALA A 513 -14.21 -1.84 1.42
C ALA A 513 -15.63 -1.85 0.82
N LEU A 514 -16.57 -2.51 1.48
CA LEU A 514 -17.96 -2.59 1.02
C LEU A 514 -18.79 -1.35 1.36
N THR A 515 -18.28 -0.45 2.20
CA THR A 515 -18.93 0.83 2.54
C THR A 515 -18.28 2.05 1.86
N ASN A 516 -17.16 1.86 1.17
CA ASN A 516 -16.43 2.90 0.43
C ASN A 516 -15.86 2.32 -0.87
N ALA A 517 -16.41 2.73 -2.02
CA ALA A 517 -16.05 2.17 -3.32
C ALA A 517 -14.57 2.40 -3.71
N THR A 518 -13.98 3.55 -3.34
CA THR A 518 -12.58 3.85 -3.63
C THR A 518 -11.65 2.96 -2.83
N LEU A 519 -11.93 2.81 -1.53
CA LEU A 519 -11.17 1.92 -0.65
C LEU A 519 -11.31 0.46 -1.09
N GLY A 520 -12.51 0.05 -1.46
CA GLY A 520 -12.78 -1.31 -1.94
C GLY A 520 -12.07 -1.64 -3.25
N HIS A 521 -12.04 -0.70 -4.19
CA HIS A 521 -11.29 -0.86 -5.44
C HIS A 521 -9.78 -0.96 -5.18
N THR A 522 -9.26 -0.15 -4.25
CA THR A 522 -7.84 -0.21 -3.83
C THR A 522 -7.53 -1.57 -3.20
N LEU A 523 -8.34 -2.01 -2.23
CA LEU A 523 -8.19 -3.34 -1.61
C LEU A 523 -8.20 -4.46 -2.66
N PHE A 524 -9.14 -4.41 -3.60
CA PHE A 524 -9.26 -5.39 -4.67
C PHE A 524 -7.96 -5.56 -5.46
N TRP A 525 -7.38 -4.46 -5.96
CA TRP A 525 -6.18 -4.53 -6.78
C TRP A 525 -4.95 -4.94 -5.97
N HIS A 526 -4.84 -4.54 -4.70
CA HIS A 526 -3.77 -5.03 -3.82
C HIS A 526 -3.88 -6.55 -3.58
N LEU A 527 -5.08 -7.06 -3.31
CA LEU A 527 -5.31 -8.52 -3.17
C LEU A 527 -5.05 -9.24 -4.49
N LYS A 528 -5.51 -8.68 -5.62
CA LYS A 528 -5.34 -9.28 -6.95
C LYS A 528 -3.86 -9.38 -7.33
N ALA A 529 -3.05 -8.38 -7.02
CA ALA A 529 -1.60 -8.40 -7.26
C ALA A 529 -0.88 -9.50 -6.45
N GLU A 530 -1.46 -9.92 -5.34
CA GLU A 530 -0.92 -10.97 -4.48
C GLU A 530 -1.48 -12.37 -4.77
N CYS A 531 -2.51 -12.49 -5.63
CA CYS A 531 -3.03 -13.78 -6.07
C CYS A 531 -1.93 -14.60 -6.77
N GLY A 532 -1.74 -15.85 -6.35
CA GLY A 532 -0.69 -16.74 -6.89
C GLY A 532 0.65 -16.66 -6.14
N VAL A 533 0.81 -15.76 -5.19
CA VAL A 533 2.03 -15.59 -4.37
C VAL A 533 1.88 -16.21 -2.98
N TRP A 534 0.67 -16.20 -2.44
CA TRP A 534 0.44 -16.69 -1.09
C TRP A 534 0.51 -18.21 -1.03
N VAL A 535 1.10 -18.71 0.05
CA VAL A 535 1.19 -20.17 0.34
C VAL A 535 -0.20 -20.82 0.43
N ARG A 536 -1.19 -20.01 0.87
CA ARG A 536 -2.61 -20.38 0.93
C ARG A 536 -3.39 -19.60 -0.14
N GLY A 537 -3.11 -19.89 -1.42
CA GLY A 537 -3.70 -19.17 -2.55
C GLY A 537 -5.23 -19.13 -2.53
N GLU A 538 -5.86 -20.25 -2.13
CA GLU A 538 -7.32 -20.36 -2.01
C GLU A 538 -7.90 -19.37 -0.99
N GLY A 539 -7.17 -19.06 0.08
CA GLY A 539 -7.61 -18.09 1.10
C GLY A 539 -7.78 -16.69 0.56
N VAL A 540 -6.81 -16.19 -0.23
CA VAL A 540 -6.92 -14.86 -0.86
C VAL A 540 -8.07 -14.84 -1.86
N LEU A 541 -8.21 -15.90 -2.65
CA LEU A 541 -9.30 -16.04 -3.61
C LEU A 541 -10.66 -15.98 -2.90
N ALA A 542 -10.80 -16.59 -1.71
CA ALA A 542 -12.02 -16.53 -0.93
C ALA A 542 -12.34 -15.12 -0.41
N VAL A 543 -11.32 -14.33 -0.04
CA VAL A 543 -11.51 -12.91 0.35
C VAL A 543 -11.98 -12.09 -0.84
N VAL A 544 -11.37 -12.28 -2.01
CA VAL A 544 -11.78 -11.61 -3.27
C VAL A 544 -13.19 -12.02 -3.66
N GLU A 545 -13.55 -13.31 -3.55
CA GLU A 545 -14.91 -13.79 -3.78
C GLU A 545 -15.91 -13.07 -2.87
N ALA A 546 -15.64 -13.02 -1.56
CA ALA A 546 -16.52 -12.38 -0.58
C ALA A 546 -16.75 -10.89 -0.92
N TYR A 547 -15.69 -10.17 -1.29
CA TYR A 547 -15.78 -8.79 -1.72
C TYR A 547 -16.65 -8.64 -2.98
N CYS A 548 -16.40 -9.44 -4.02
CA CYS A 548 -17.15 -9.37 -5.28
C CYS A 548 -18.64 -9.67 -5.09
N ARG A 549 -18.98 -10.64 -4.22
CA ARG A 549 -20.39 -10.90 -3.88
C ARG A 549 -21.06 -9.71 -3.22
N GLY A 550 -20.34 -9.00 -2.35
CA GLY A 550 -20.84 -7.78 -1.72
C GLY A 550 -21.03 -6.61 -2.68
N LEU A 551 -20.34 -6.60 -3.81
CA LEU A 551 -20.54 -5.60 -4.87
C LEU A 551 -21.83 -5.84 -5.68
N GLY A 552 -22.30 -7.09 -5.76
CA GLY A 552 -23.37 -7.52 -6.63
C GLY A 552 -22.93 -7.69 -8.09
N VAL A 553 -23.85 -8.09 -8.96
CA VAL A 553 -23.57 -8.43 -10.36
C VAL A 553 -22.91 -7.26 -11.11
N ALA A 554 -23.48 -6.06 -11.03
CA ALA A 554 -22.97 -4.89 -11.76
C ALA A 554 -21.55 -4.48 -11.32
N GLY A 555 -21.27 -4.48 -10.00
CA GLY A 555 -19.96 -4.17 -9.48
C GLY A 555 -18.91 -5.23 -9.85
N ALA A 556 -19.27 -6.49 -9.74
CA ALA A 556 -18.41 -7.61 -10.17
C ALA A 556 -18.13 -7.58 -11.68
N ALA A 557 -19.15 -7.25 -12.51
CA ALA A 557 -18.99 -7.07 -13.95
C ALA A 557 -18.00 -5.95 -14.28
N GLY A 558 -18.06 -4.82 -13.56
CA GLY A 558 -17.12 -3.71 -13.71
C GLY A 558 -15.67 -4.14 -13.45
N LEU A 559 -15.42 -4.87 -12.37
CA LEU A 559 -14.10 -5.41 -12.05
C LEU A 559 -13.64 -6.48 -13.05
N ALA A 560 -14.55 -7.37 -13.49
CA ALA A 560 -14.24 -8.38 -14.49
C ALA A 560 -13.77 -7.73 -15.81
N ARG A 561 -14.42 -6.64 -16.24
CA ARG A 561 -13.99 -5.86 -17.40
C ARG A 561 -12.59 -5.27 -17.23
N GLN A 562 -12.27 -4.73 -16.05
CA GLN A 562 -10.92 -4.23 -15.75
C GLN A 562 -9.86 -5.35 -15.84
N VAL A 563 -10.16 -6.52 -15.24
CA VAL A 563 -9.24 -7.68 -15.28
C VAL A 563 -9.06 -8.17 -16.72
N THR A 564 -10.14 -8.27 -17.50
CA THR A 564 -10.06 -8.64 -18.91
C THR A 564 -9.20 -7.65 -19.71
N ALA A 565 -9.40 -6.35 -19.51
CA ALA A 565 -8.59 -5.32 -20.16
C ALA A 565 -7.10 -5.43 -19.83
N VAL A 566 -6.76 -5.66 -18.55
CA VAL A 566 -5.36 -5.90 -18.14
C VAL A 566 -4.78 -7.15 -18.79
N SER A 567 -5.54 -8.24 -18.85
CA SER A 567 -5.11 -9.47 -19.53
C SER A 567 -4.89 -9.24 -21.04
N THR A 568 -5.76 -8.45 -21.69
CA THR A 568 -5.62 -8.06 -23.08
C THR A 568 -4.35 -7.23 -23.30
N MET A 569 -4.05 -6.27 -22.43
CA MET A 569 -2.79 -5.49 -22.48
C MET A 569 -1.57 -6.40 -22.33
N ALA A 570 -1.64 -7.39 -21.43
CA ALA A 570 -0.56 -8.35 -21.22
C ALA A 570 -0.31 -9.22 -22.46
N SER A 571 -1.38 -9.74 -23.08
CA SER A 571 -1.30 -10.52 -24.32
C SER A 571 -0.70 -9.69 -25.46
N LEU A 572 -1.12 -8.44 -25.61
CA LEU A 572 -0.57 -7.51 -26.60
C LEU A 572 0.92 -7.24 -26.37
N ALA A 573 1.31 -6.96 -25.11
CA ALA A 573 2.71 -6.73 -24.78
C ALA A 573 3.59 -7.97 -25.02
N HIS A 574 3.04 -9.16 -24.81
CA HIS A 574 3.73 -10.42 -25.12
C HIS A 574 3.93 -10.61 -26.64
N CYS A 575 2.89 -10.44 -27.43
CA CYS A 575 2.97 -10.51 -28.88
C CYS A 575 4.01 -9.54 -29.48
N ILE A 576 4.08 -8.31 -28.95
CA ILE A 576 5.05 -7.31 -29.41
C ILE A 576 6.49 -7.73 -29.07
N ARG A 577 6.71 -8.28 -27.88
CA ARG A 577 8.06 -8.74 -27.47
C ARG A 577 8.56 -9.95 -28.26
N GLU A 578 7.68 -10.80 -28.74
CA GLU A 578 8.02 -11.96 -29.57
C GLU A 578 8.32 -11.60 -31.03
N GLY A 579 8.41 -10.30 -31.35
CA GLY A 579 8.83 -9.84 -32.67
C GLY A 579 7.71 -9.79 -33.71
N ALA A 580 6.45 -9.80 -33.28
CA ALA A 580 5.33 -9.53 -34.16
C ALA A 580 5.36 -8.06 -34.58
N ASP A 581 5.78 -7.79 -35.82
CA ASP A 581 5.71 -6.47 -36.43
C ASP A 581 4.29 -5.90 -36.36
N GLY A 582 4.18 -4.58 -36.03
CA GLY A 582 2.90 -3.90 -36.11
C GLY A 582 2.11 -3.80 -34.82
N GLY A 583 2.75 -3.52 -33.67
CA GLY A 583 2.05 -3.34 -32.39
C GLY A 583 0.91 -2.31 -32.40
N LYS A 584 0.98 -1.25 -33.23
CA LYS A 584 -0.12 -0.30 -33.48
C LYS A 584 -1.23 -0.90 -34.33
N GLU A 585 -0.88 -1.70 -35.33
CA GLU A 585 -1.82 -2.36 -36.19
C GLU A 585 -2.64 -3.37 -35.45
N ARG A 586 -2.03 -4.12 -34.51
CA ARG A 586 -2.74 -5.07 -33.64
C ARG A 586 -3.76 -4.41 -32.71
N LEU A 587 -3.52 -3.18 -32.28
CA LEU A 587 -4.52 -2.42 -31.51
C LEU A 587 -5.77 -2.06 -32.33
N LYS A 588 -5.71 -2.14 -33.67
CA LYS A 588 -6.89 -1.98 -34.54
C LYS A 588 -7.73 -3.25 -34.63
N GLU A 589 -7.15 -4.40 -34.32
CA GLU A 589 -7.85 -5.69 -34.29
C GLU A 589 -8.93 -5.66 -33.19
N ALA A 590 -10.12 -6.16 -33.49
CA ALA A 590 -11.26 -6.11 -32.57
C ALA A 590 -10.99 -6.87 -31.27
N GLU A 591 -10.18 -7.93 -31.32
CA GLU A 591 -9.78 -8.74 -30.18
C GLU A 591 -9.07 -7.91 -29.11
N PHE A 592 -8.16 -7.00 -29.51
CA PHE A 592 -7.42 -6.15 -28.58
C PHE A 592 -8.12 -4.82 -28.29
N SER A 593 -8.78 -4.23 -29.27
CA SER A 593 -9.41 -2.91 -29.13
C SER A 593 -10.73 -2.96 -28.36
N HIS A 594 -11.57 -3.97 -28.58
CA HIS A 594 -12.91 -4.05 -27.98
C HIS A 594 -12.90 -4.10 -26.45
N PRO A 595 -12.07 -4.91 -25.77
CA PRO A 595 -12.01 -4.92 -24.29
C PRO A 595 -11.53 -3.61 -23.68
N LEU A 596 -10.83 -2.77 -24.47
CA LEU A 596 -10.27 -1.49 -24.03
C LEU A 596 -11.21 -0.30 -24.24
N GLN A 597 -12.35 -0.47 -24.96
CA GLN A 597 -13.33 0.59 -25.20
C GLN A 597 -14.20 0.81 -23.96
N HIS A 598 -14.48 2.08 -23.66
CA HIS A 598 -15.36 2.46 -22.54
C HIS A 598 -15.05 1.71 -21.25
N LEU A 599 -13.74 1.59 -20.94
CA LEU A 599 -13.22 0.80 -19.84
C LEU A 599 -13.43 1.53 -18.50
N PRO A 600 -14.04 0.89 -17.47
CA PRO A 600 -13.91 1.40 -16.11
C PRO A 600 -12.43 1.47 -15.71
N SER A 601 -11.95 2.65 -15.35
CA SER A 601 -10.52 2.85 -15.12
C SER A 601 -10.00 2.02 -13.94
N PRO A 602 -8.95 1.20 -14.13
CA PRO A 602 -8.33 0.48 -13.02
C PRO A 602 -7.46 1.39 -12.13
N LEU A 603 -7.11 2.60 -12.58
CA LEU A 603 -6.36 3.57 -11.78
C LEU A 603 -7.27 4.58 -11.04
N HIS A 604 -8.42 4.90 -11.62
CA HIS A 604 -9.34 5.91 -11.09
C HIS A 604 -10.74 5.32 -10.93
N PRO A 605 -11.08 4.78 -9.74
CA PRO A 605 -12.43 4.25 -9.50
C PRO A 605 -13.49 5.35 -9.74
N GLY A 606 -14.59 4.97 -10.37
CA GLY A 606 -15.67 5.89 -10.72
C GLY A 606 -15.48 6.63 -12.05
N ILE A 607 -14.33 6.48 -12.73
CA ILE A 607 -14.11 7.03 -14.08
C ILE A 607 -14.23 5.91 -15.11
N THR A 608 -15.06 6.11 -16.12
CA THR A 608 -15.08 5.27 -17.31
C THR A 608 -14.33 5.99 -18.42
N LEU A 609 -13.27 5.37 -18.95
CA LEU A 609 -12.50 5.85 -20.08
C LEU A 609 -13.37 5.83 -21.35
N GLY A 610 -13.15 6.78 -22.27
CA GLY A 610 -13.89 6.86 -23.52
C GLY A 610 -13.45 5.82 -24.55
N ARG A 611 -13.41 6.21 -25.83
CA ARG A 611 -12.89 5.38 -26.91
C ARG A 611 -11.37 5.35 -26.88
N LEU A 612 -10.78 4.21 -27.22
CA LEU A 612 -9.34 4.08 -27.38
C LEU A 612 -8.87 4.87 -28.60
N ARG A 613 -7.93 5.79 -28.41
CA ARG A 613 -7.34 6.63 -29.48
C ARG A 613 -6.11 5.93 -30.05
N VAL A 614 -6.33 4.94 -30.91
CA VAL A 614 -5.25 4.09 -31.46
C VAL A 614 -4.13 4.89 -32.10
N SER A 615 -4.43 6.04 -32.73
CA SER A 615 -3.42 6.94 -33.32
C SER A 615 -2.43 7.49 -32.31
N GLU A 616 -2.82 7.66 -31.05
CA GLU A 616 -1.99 8.18 -29.96
C GLU A 616 -1.35 7.07 -29.11
N CYS A 617 -1.79 5.82 -29.32
CA CYS A 617 -1.17 4.67 -28.66
C CYS A 617 0.19 4.38 -29.27
N ARG A 618 1.15 3.98 -28.44
CA ARG A 618 2.50 3.63 -28.89
C ARG A 618 3.20 2.68 -27.93
N VAL A 619 4.16 1.95 -28.47
CA VAL A 619 5.16 1.21 -27.70
C VAL A 619 6.27 2.19 -27.31
N ILE A 620 6.65 2.21 -26.04
CA ILE A 620 7.77 3.01 -25.56
C ILE A 620 9.06 2.23 -25.80
N GLU A 621 10.03 2.86 -26.47
CA GLU A 621 11.33 2.26 -26.75
C GLU A 621 12.12 2.05 -25.45
N SER A 622 12.12 0.85 -24.96
CA SER A 622 12.90 0.39 -23.81
C SER A 622 13.03 -1.13 -23.83
N ALA A 623 13.93 -1.69 -23.03
CA ALA A 623 14.13 -3.13 -22.92
C ALA A 623 12.86 -3.94 -22.54
N ARG A 624 11.86 -3.29 -21.95
CA ARG A 624 10.60 -3.90 -21.51
C ARG A 624 9.41 -3.59 -22.41
N CYS A 625 9.56 -2.72 -23.40
CA CYS A 625 8.54 -2.31 -24.37
C CYS A 625 7.18 -1.96 -23.72
N PRO A 626 7.10 -0.97 -22.81
CA PRO A 626 5.83 -0.59 -22.20
C PRO A 626 4.85 -0.04 -23.24
N LEU A 627 3.56 -0.25 -23.00
CA LEU A 627 2.49 0.24 -23.87
C LEU A 627 1.94 1.55 -23.33
N LEU A 628 2.01 2.63 -24.10
CA LEU A 628 1.27 3.85 -23.83
C LEU A 628 -0.07 3.78 -24.54
N LEU A 629 -1.16 3.81 -23.79
CA LEU A 629 -2.53 3.75 -24.29
C LEU A 629 -3.24 5.05 -23.93
N ALA A 630 -4.00 5.63 -24.85
CA ALA A 630 -4.71 6.87 -24.68
C ALA A 630 -6.19 6.72 -25.05
N TRP A 631 -7.06 7.36 -24.31
CA TRP A 631 -8.52 7.34 -24.53
C TRP A 631 -9.09 8.73 -24.70
N ASP A 632 -10.27 8.81 -25.32
CA ASP A 632 -11.06 10.03 -25.31
C ASP A 632 -11.41 10.42 -23.88
N ALA A 633 -11.44 11.71 -23.63
CA ALA A 633 -11.89 12.22 -22.33
C ALA A 633 -13.36 11.81 -22.10
N PRO A 634 -13.70 11.26 -20.92
CA PRO A 634 -15.08 10.98 -20.59
C PRO A 634 -15.80 12.32 -20.42
N SER A 635 -16.63 12.73 -21.39
CA SER A 635 -17.41 13.98 -21.41
C SER A 635 -16.67 15.21 -20.84
N ASP A 636 -17.17 16.40 -20.89
CA ASP A 636 -16.53 17.70 -20.53
C ASP A 636 -15.80 17.80 -19.16
N SER A 637 -15.57 16.69 -18.47
CA SER A 637 -15.07 16.66 -17.09
C SER A 637 -13.55 16.60 -16.93
N THR A 638 -12.78 16.27 -17.97
CA THR A 638 -11.31 16.27 -17.87
C THR A 638 -10.66 17.15 -18.93
N PRO A 639 -9.70 18.03 -18.57
CA PRO A 639 -9.06 18.95 -19.52
C PRO A 639 -8.12 18.25 -20.50
N HIS A 640 -7.75 17.02 -20.24
CA HIS A 640 -6.82 16.24 -21.06
C HIS A 640 -7.32 14.81 -21.23
N PRO A 641 -7.09 14.19 -22.41
CA PRO A 641 -7.39 12.79 -22.63
C PRO A 641 -6.59 11.94 -21.63
N PRO A 642 -7.25 10.99 -20.93
CA PRO A 642 -6.56 10.10 -20.01
C PRO A 642 -5.64 9.15 -20.78
N ALA A 643 -4.42 8.95 -20.26
CA ALA A 643 -3.47 8.01 -20.82
C ALA A 643 -2.83 7.18 -19.70
N ILE A 644 -2.55 5.92 -20.01
CA ILE A 644 -2.00 4.93 -19.09
C ILE A 644 -0.80 4.25 -19.75
N ILE A 645 0.26 4.04 -18.99
CA ILE A 645 1.37 3.17 -19.39
C ILE A 645 1.15 1.81 -18.74
N PHE A 646 1.08 0.77 -19.55
CA PHE A 646 1.12 -0.62 -19.10
C PHE A 646 2.54 -1.14 -19.16
N LYS A 647 3.09 -1.58 -18.05
CA LYS A 647 4.41 -2.22 -17.94
C LYS A 647 4.26 -3.71 -17.68
N CYS A 648 5.15 -4.51 -18.32
CA CYS A 648 5.23 -5.95 -18.14
C CYS A 648 6.69 -6.37 -17.98
N GLY A 649 6.98 -7.16 -16.93
CA GLY A 649 8.32 -7.63 -16.57
C GLY A 649 9.01 -6.81 -15.46
N ASP A 650 8.30 -5.89 -14.81
CA ASP A 650 8.77 -5.11 -13.66
C ASP A 650 7.80 -5.24 -12.48
N ASP A 651 8.34 -5.32 -11.27
CA ASP A 651 7.53 -5.35 -10.05
C ASP A 651 7.18 -3.94 -9.60
N LEU A 652 5.99 -3.47 -9.98
CA LEU A 652 5.51 -2.12 -9.67
C LEU A 652 5.07 -1.93 -8.21
N ARG A 653 5.09 -2.95 -7.35
CA ARG A 653 4.79 -2.77 -5.92
C ARG A 653 5.81 -1.86 -5.24
N GLN A 654 7.06 -1.85 -5.74
CA GLN A 654 8.10 -0.94 -5.27
C GLN A 654 7.82 0.51 -5.66
N ASP A 655 7.36 0.76 -6.90
CA ASP A 655 6.89 2.09 -7.33
C ASP A 655 5.69 2.55 -6.50
N MET A 656 4.72 1.65 -6.23
CA MET A 656 3.57 1.94 -5.36
C MET A 656 4.01 2.33 -3.96
N LEU A 657 4.98 1.60 -3.37
CA LEU A 657 5.56 1.93 -2.07
C LEU A 657 6.19 3.33 -2.08
N CYS A 658 7.03 3.64 -3.05
CA CYS A 658 7.68 4.94 -3.15
C CYS A 658 6.65 6.08 -3.26
N LEU A 659 5.66 5.93 -4.13
CA LEU A 659 4.59 6.93 -4.31
C LEU A 659 3.72 7.08 -3.04
N GLN A 660 3.46 5.98 -2.34
CA GLN A 660 2.79 6.00 -1.05
C GLN A 660 3.60 6.79 -0.01
N ILE A 661 4.89 6.48 0.13
CA ILE A 661 5.76 7.17 1.09
C ILE A 661 5.94 8.65 0.72
N LEU A 662 6.08 8.98 -0.57
CA LEU A 662 6.10 10.38 -1.04
C LEU A 662 4.80 11.11 -0.65
N THR A 663 3.65 10.48 -0.84
CA THR A 663 2.35 11.04 -0.44
C THR A 663 2.28 11.25 1.08
N LEU A 664 2.82 10.30 1.86
CA LEU A 664 2.93 10.41 3.31
C LEU A 664 3.85 11.57 3.71
N MET A 665 5.04 11.70 3.10
CA MET A 665 5.97 12.79 3.36
C MET A 665 5.34 14.16 3.09
N ALA A 666 4.59 14.31 1.99
CA ALA A 666 3.87 15.55 1.69
C ALA A 666 2.84 15.89 2.79
N ARG A 667 2.15 14.88 3.33
CA ARG A 667 1.22 15.07 4.45
C ARG A 667 1.96 15.49 5.72
N LEU A 668 3.04 14.79 6.08
CA LEU A 668 3.85 15.10 7.27
C LEU A 668 4.41 16.52 7.21
N TRP A 669 4.92 16.93 6.06
CA TRP A 669 5.38 18.31 5.86
C TRP A 669 4.25 19.33 6.02
N SER A 670 3.06 19.02 5.50
CA SER A 670 1.89 19.90 5.66
C SER A 670 1.43 19.99 7.12
N GLU A 671 1.53 18.91 7.89
CA GLU A 671 1.24 18.87 9.33
C GLU A 671 2.23 19.74 10.13
N GLU A 672 3.50 19.78 9.72
CA GLU A 672 4.56 20.64 10.24
C GLU A 672 4.53 22.09 9.67
N GLY A 673 3.50 22.43 8.89
CA GLY A 673 3.34 23.76 8.29
C GLY A 673 4.27 24.08 7.12
N LEU A 674 4.89 23.06 6.51
CA LEU A 674 5.73 23.19 5.32
C LEU A 674 4.90 22.94 4.07
N GLU A 675 4.84 23.91 3.17
CA GLU A 675 4.15 23.81 1.87
C GLU A 675 5.09 23.20 0.83
N LEU A 676 5.25 21.90 0.83
CA LEU A 676 6.10 21.14 -0.09
C LEU A 676 5.24 20.24 -0.97
N PRO A 677 4.74 20.75 -2.11
CA PRO A 677 3.87 20.00 -2.98
C PRO A 677 4.65 18.91 -3.72
N LEU A 678 4.06 17.72 -3.78
CA LEU A 678 4.49 16.62 -4.64
C LEU A 678 3.42 16.33 -5.69
N VAL A 679 3.81 15.68 -6.78
CA VAL A 679 2.91 15.18 -7.83
C VAL A 679 2.89 13.65 -7.76
N PRO A 680 2.13 13.05 -6.85
CA PRO A 680 1.99 11.61 -6.80
C PRO A 680 1.05 11.18 -7.93
N TYR A 681 1.61 10.65 -9.01
CA TYR A 681 0.83 9.98 -10.05
C TYR A 681 0.40 8.60 -9.56
N ARG A 682 -0.66 8.05 -10.13
CA ARG A 682 -1.14 6.74 -9.72
C ARG A 682 -0.35 5.63 -10.38
N CYS A 683 -0.04 4.61 -9.59
CA CYS A 683 0.61 3.38 -10.00
C CYS A 683 -0.10 2.21 -9.34
N GLN A 684 -0.41 1.16 -10.12
CA GLN A 684 -1.11 -0.02 -9.63
C GLN A 684 -0.49 -1.29 -10.20
N ALA A 685 0.14 -2.08 -9.34
CA ALA A 685 0.52 -3.44 -9.69
C ALA A 685 -0.74 -4.31 -9.88
N THR A 686 -0.78 -5.07 -10.96
CA THR A 686 -1.89 -6.00 -11.27
C THR A 686 -1.49 -7.45 -11.03
N THR A 687 -0.19 -7.73 -11.14
CA THR A 687 0.50 -8.96 -10.72
C THR A 687 1.89 -8.57 -10.20
N ARG A 688 2.75 -9.56 -9.89
CA ARG A 688 4.15 -9.29 -9.48
C ARG A 688 5.00 -8.64 -10.56
N ASP A 689 4.69 -8.89 -11.82
CA ASP A 689 5.51 -8.49 -12.96
C ASP A 689 4.77 -7.59 -13.95
N GLN A 690 3.60 -7.10 -13.57
CA GLN A 690 2.75 -6.28 -14.44
C GLN A 690 2.04 -5.19 -13.65
N GLY A 691 1.79 -4.07 -14.33
CA GLY A 691 0.95 -3.03 -13.75
C GLY A 691 0.78 -1.82 -14.64
N LEU A 692 0.08 -0.86 -14.10
CA LEU A 692 -0.43 0.34 -14.75
C LEU A 692 0.14 1.59 -14.08
N ILE A 693 0.52 2.56 -14.90
CA ILE A 693 1.06 3.86 -14.46
C ILE A 693 0.27 4.97 -15.14
N GLU A 694 -0.18 5.94 -14.36
CA GLU A 694 -0.83 7.15 -14.85
C GLU A 694 0.15 8.06 -15.60
N VAL A 695 -0.26 8.58 -16.74
CA VAL A 695 0.50 9.61 -17.46
C VAL A 695 0.10 10.99 -16.95
N VAL A 696 1.04 11.74 -16.40
CA VAL A 696 0.80 13.10 -15.94
C VAL A 696 0.63 14.04 -17.14
N PRO A 697 -0.53 14.71 -17.31
CA PRO A 697 -0.78 15.52 -18.48
C PRO A 697 0.15 16.75 -18.54
N GLY A 698 0.65 17.04 -19.75
CA GLY A 698 1.45 18.24 -20.00
C GLY A 698 2.82 18.23 -19.32
N ALA A 699 3.31 17.07 -18.87
CA ALA A 699 4.65 16.90 -18.35
C ALA A 699 5.62 16.48 -19.46
N ALA A 700 6.87 16.89 -19.31
CA ALA A 700 7.98 16.48 -20.17
C ALA A 700 9.16 16.01 -19.31
N THR A 701 9.95 15.07 -19.81
CA THR A 701 11.20 14.69 -19.15
C THR A 701 12.22 15.81 -19.29
N VAL A 702 13.10 15.96 -18.30
CA VAL A 702 14.21 16.92 -18.38
C VAL A 702 15.05 16.63 -19.63
N TYR A 703 15.26 15.36 -19.98
CA TYR A 703 15.90 14.94 -21.22
C TYR A 703 15.18 15.49 -22.47
N GLY A 704 13.87 15.36 -22.55
CA GLY A 704 13.07 15.85 -23.68
C GLY A 704 13.13 17.38 -23.82
N ILE A 705 13.15 18.12 -22.69
CA ILE A 705 13.28 19.57 -22.68
C ILE A 705 14.66 20.00 -23.20
N GLN A 706 15.72 19.33 -22.75
CA GLN A 706 17.10 19.64 -23.14
C GLN A 706 17.40 19.27 -24.61
N ARG A 707 16.77 18.22 -25.16
CA ARG A 707 17.01 17.72 -26.52
C ARG A 707 16.49 18.64 -27.62
N VAL A 708 15.45 19.43 -27.37
CA VAL A 708 14.78 20.28 -28.38
C VAL A 708 15.69 21.37 -28.97
N SER A 709 16.80 21.70 -28.29
CA SER A 709 17.63 22.87 -28.70
C SER A 709 18.92 22.53 -29.46
N THR A 710 19.21 21.29 -29.86
CA THR A 710 20.53 20.98 -30.45
C THR A 710 20.55 20.03 -31.63
N LEU A 711 20.91 20.60 -32.74
CA LEU A 711 21.63 19.94 -33.84
C LEU A 711 23.10 19.69 -33.42
N GLY A 712 23.37 18.57 -32.71
CA GLY A 712 24.70 17.94 -32.74
C GLY A 712 25.79 18.39 -31.75
N ALA A 713 25.60 19.33 -30.86
CA ALA A 713 26.63 19.77 -29.89
C ALA A 713 26.31 19.36 -28.44
N ILE A 714 27.36 19.06 -27.68
CA ILE A 714 27.31 18.83 -26.23
C ILE A 714 26.70 20.04 -25.55
N GLN A 715 25.54 19.89 -24.94
CA GLN A 715 24.85 21.05 -24.38
C GLN A 715 25.42 21.45 -23.02
N VAL A 716 26.10 22.59 -23.00
CA VAL A 716 26.56 23.28 -21.81
C VAL A 716 25.52 24.31 -21.32
N ASP A 717 24.45 24.56 -22.09
CA ASP A 717 23.46 25.59 -21.75
C ASP A 717 22.48 25.14 -20.69
N SER A 718 22.68 25.59 -19.45
CA SER A 718 21.81 25.34 -18.30
C SER A 718 20.48 26.12 -18.35
N SER A 719 20.25 26.95 -19.37
CA SER A 719 19.07 27.83 -19.43
C SER A 719 17.83 27.19 -20.04
N GLN A 720 17.96 26.02 -20.65
CA GLN A 720 16.85 25.37 -21.39
C GLN A 720 15.62 25.08 -20.56
N LEU A 721 15.81 24.57 -19.35
CA LEU A 721 14.71 24.27 -18.42
C LEU A 721 14.01 25.57 -18.00
N TYR A 722 14.75 26.62 -17.68
CA TYR A 722 14.20 27.94 -17.34
C TYR A 722 13.42 28.53 -18.51
N LYS A 723 13.97 28.49 -19.74
CA LYS A 723 13.32 28.95 -20.97
C LYS A 723 12.01 28.18 -21.20
N TRP A 724 12.02 26.88 -21.08
CA TRP A 724 10.83 26.05 -21.26
C TRP A 724 9.72 26.41 -20.26
N ILE A 725 10.04 26.59 -18.95
CA ILE A 725 9.08 27.03 -17.94
C ILE A 725 8.52 28.42 -18.31
N LYS A 726 9.36 29.35 -18.76
CA LYS A 726 8.95 30.68 -19.20
C LYS A 726 8.02 30.66 -20.41
N GLU A 727 8.31 29.82 -21.40
CA GLU A 727 7.45 29.64 -22.58
C GLU A 727 6.06 29.10 -22.22
N LYS A 728 5.98 28.17 -21.25
CA LYS A 728 4.70 27.62 -20.81
C LYS A 728 3.90 28.55 -19.91
N ASN A 729 4.53 29.59 -19.36
CA ASN A 729 3.96 30.55 -18.42
C ASN A 729 4.20 32.00 -18.87
N CYS A 730 3.46 32.45 -19.91
CA CYS A 730 3.69 33.71 -20.61
C CYS A 730 3.40 34.98 -19.80
N THR A 731 2.72 34.92 -18.65
CA THR A 731 2.50 36.09 -17.79
C THR A 731 3.43 36.07 -16.59
N GLU A 732 3.90 37.24 -16.14
CA GLU A 732 4.83 37.34 -15.01
C GLU A 732 4.30 36.61 -13.73
N SER A 733 3.01 36.80 -13.42
CA SER A 733 2.38 36.13 -12.28
C SER A 733 2.39 34.61 -12.40
N LYS A 734 2.12 34.06 -13.59
CA LYS A 734 2.17 32.59 -13.81
C LYS A 734 3.60 32.08 -13.78
N LEU A 735 4.54 32.83 -14.35
CA LEU A 735 5.97 32.47 -14.31
C LEU A 735 6.47 32.42 -12.87
N GLN A 736 6.18 33.44 -12.08
CA GLN A 736 6.59 33.49 -10.67
C GLN A 736 5.96 32.32 -9.88
N GLN A 737 4.69 31.98 -10.13
CA GLN A 737 4.04 30.82 -9.51
C GLN A 737 4.69 29.50 -9.95
N ALA A 738 5.04 29.36 -11.23
CA ALA A 738 5.69 28.16 -11.74
C ALA A 738 7.11 27.98 -11.15
N ILE A 739 7.88 29.08 -10.99
CA ILE A 739 9.18 29.02 -10.32
C ILE A 739 9.03 28.68 -8.84
N ASP A 740 8.02 29.20 -8.14
CA ASP A 740 7.75 28.85 -6.74
C ASP A 740 7.36 27.38 -6.60
N ASN A 741 6.50 26.87 -7.50
CA ASN A 741 6.13 25.46 -7.58
C ASN A 741 7.37 24.58 -7.83
N PHE A 742 8.24 24.99 -8.78
CA PHE A 742 9.47 24.26 -9.06
C PHE A 742 10.38 24.21 -7.83
N THR A 743 10.62 25.35 -7.22
CA THR A 743 11.50 25.48 -6.04
C THR A 743 11.01 24.60 -4.89
N LYS A 744 9.72 24.64 -4.57
CA LYS A 744 9.14 23.86 -3.47
C LYS A 744 9.12 22.36 -3.78
N SER A 745 8.74 21.96 -4.99
CA SER A 745 8.72 20.55 -5.38
C SER A 745 10.14 19.99 -5.51
N CYS A 746 11.11 20.78 -5.98
CA CYS A 746 12.53 20.41 -6.01
C CYS A 746 13.07 20.15 -4.61
N ALA A 747 12.76 21.01 -3.63
CA ALA A 747 13.15 20.82 -2.24
C ALA A 747 12.57 19.51 -1.68
N ALA A 748 11.29 19.26 -1.94
CA ALA A 748 10.62 18.02 -1.54
C ALA A 748 11.32 16.78 -2.11
N TYR A 749 11.61 16.77 -3.42
CA TYR A 749 12.27 15.61 -4.05
C TYR A 749 13.74 15.47 -3.67
N CYS A 750 14.50 16.56 -3.46
CA CYS A 750 15.86 16.46 -2.94
C CYS A 750 15.90 15.73 -1.58
N VAL A 751 15.02 16.12 -0.66
CA VAL A 751 14.96 15.50 0.67
C VAL A 751 14.41 14.08 0.59
N ALA A 752 13.32 13.84 -0.15
CA ALA A 752 12.70 12.53 -0.26
C ALA A 752 13.63 11.49 -0.92
N THR A 753 14.30 11.85 -2.02
CA THR A 753 15.23 10.94 -2.70
C THR A 753 16.47 10.64 -1.88
N PHE A 754 16.95 11.61 -1.09
CA PHE A 754 18.02 11.38 -0.13
C PHE A 754 17.61 10.42 0.98
N VAL A 755 16.49 10.68 1.64
CA VAL A 755 16.01 9.86 2.76
C VAL A 755 15.71 8.43 2.33
N LEU A 756 15.05 8.26 1.18
CA LEU A 756 14.71 6.93 0.63
C LEU A 756 15.85 6.27 -0.14
N GLY A 757 16.97 6.96 -0.35
CA GLY A 757 18.10 6.43 -1.11
C GLY A 757 17.71 6.02 -2.54
N ILE A 758 16.92 6.87 -3.23
CA ILE A 758 16.45 6.58 -4.58
C ILE A 758 17.59 6.76 -5.57
N GLY A 759 18.00 5.68 -6.23
CA GLY A 759 19.07 5.66 -7.22
C GLY A 759 18.61 5.78 -8.67
N ASP A 760 19.57 5.68 -9.61
CA ASP A 760 19.39 5.74 -11.08
C ASP A 760 18.66 6.99 -11.57
N ARG A 761 19.00 8.16 -10.97
CA ARG A 761 18.37 9.44 -11.32
C ARG A 761 19.07 10.10 -12.51
N HIS A 762 18.54 9.90 -13.71
CA HIS A 762 18.98 10.52 -14.96
C HIS A 762 17.87 11.41 -15.56
N PRO A 763 18.17 12.24 -16.56
CA PRO A 763 17.21 13.24 -17.06
C PRO A 763 15.91 12.65 -17.63
N SER A 764 15.93 11.36 -18.01
CA SER A 764 14.72 10.68 -18.49
C SER A 764 13.82 10.18 -17.34
N ASN A 765 14.34 10.12 -16.08
CA ASN A 765 13.59 9.72 -14.88
C ASN A 765 13.13 10.93 -14.04
N ILE A 766 13.36 12.14 -14.53
CA ILE A 766 12.92 13.38 -13.89
C ILE A 766 12.04 14.13 -14.87
N MET A 767 10.88 14.54 -14.42
CA MET A 767 9.88 15.23 -15.25
C MET A 767 9.48 16.57 -14.65
N VAL A 768 9.03 17.49 -15.52
CA VAL A 768 8.48 18.78 -15.13
C VAL A 768 7.15 18.98 -15.85
N ASN A 769 6.10 19.39 -15.12
CA ASN A 769 4.82 19.72 -15.73
C ASN A 769 4.73 21.20 -16.13
N ARG A 770 3.66 21.58 -16.83
CA ARG A 770 3.45 22.96 -17.31
C ARG A 770 3.38 24.00 -16.20
N ASP A 771 2.92 23.59 -15.00
CA ASP A 771 2.80 24.48 -13.84
C ASP A 771 4.13 24.61 -13.07
N GLY A 772 5.24 24.08 -13.62
CA GLY A 772 6.56 24.13 -13.03
C GLY A 772 6.87 23.08 -11.98
N MET A 773 5.94 22.17 -11.66
CA MET A 773 6.18 21.11 -10.68
C MET A 773 7.15 20.08 -11.23
N ILE A 774 8.27 19.85 -10.53
CA ILE A 774 9.19 18.73 -10.80
C ILE A 774 8.71 17.47 -10.08
N PHE A 775 8.91 16.33 -10.70
CA PHE A 775 8.65 15.02 -10.08
C PHE A 775 9.52 13.93 -10.70
N HIS A 776 9.74 12.87 -9.91
CA HIS A 776 10.54 11.72 -10.30
C HIS A 776 9.64 10.54 -10.70
N ILE A 777 10.13 9.72 -11.62
CA ILE A 777 9.50 8.48 -12.07
C ILE A 777 10.49 7.32 -12.01
N ASP A 778 10.01 6.09 -12.09
CA ASP A 778 10.83 4.86 -12.11
C ASP A 778 11.67 4.67 -10.84
N PHE A 779 11.07 4.04 -9.85
CA PHE A 779 11.68 3.81 -8.52
C PHE A 779 12.27 2.38 -8.38
N GLY A 780 12.93 1.89 -9.42
CA GLY A 780 13.53 0.56 -9.45
C GLY A 780 14.68 0.36 -8.46
N HIS A 781 15.26 1.41 -7.89
CA HIS A 781 16.36 1.36 -6.93
C HIS A 781 16.09 2.28 -5.74
N ILE A 782 16.01 1.71 -4.54
CA ILE A 782 15.72 2.41 -3.28
C ILE A 782 16.65 1.94 -2.15
N LEU A 783 16.57 2.61 -1.00
CA LEU A 783 17.30 2.28 0.22
C LEU A 783 18.82 2.14 0.00
N GLY A 784 19.38 2.93 -0.93
CA GLY A 784 20.80 2.95 -1.21
C GLY A 784 21.32 1.76 -2.02
N ASN A 785 20.42 0.96 -2.60
CA ASN A 785 20.78 -0.12 -3.54
C ASN A 785 21.14 0.45 -4.90
N PHE A 786 22.24 1.19 -4.94
CA PHE A 786 22.71 1.87 -6.15
C PHE A 786 23.33 0.88 -7.13
N LYS A 787 23.15 1.16 -8.43
CA LYS A 787 23.83 0.41 -9.49
C LYS A 787 25.33 0.52 -9.32
N LYS A 788 26.02 -0.63 -9.35
CA LYS A 788 27.47 -0.72 -9.25
C LYS A 788 28.06 -1.04 -10.63
N LYS A 789 29.15 -0.36 -10.98
CA LYS A 789 30.00 -0.69 -12.13
C LYS A 789 31.40 -1.01 -11.61
N PHE A 790 31.87 -2.23 -11.85
CA PHE A 790 33.13 -2.72 -11.29
C PHE A 790 33.23 -2.61 -9.74
N GLY A 791 32.09 -2.83 -9.03
CA GLY A 791 32.05 -2.74 -7.56
C GLY A 791 31.89 -1.34 -6.99
N ILE A 792 31.99 -0.28 -7.81
CA ILE A 792 31.88 1.12 -7.38
C ILE A 792 30.44 1.61 -7.64
N PRO A 793 29.76 2.25 -6.66
CA PRO A 793 28.46 2.86 -6.89
C PRO A 793 28.54 3.87 -8.04
N ARG A 794 27.54 3.84 -8.92
CA ARG A 794 27.46 4.72 -10.07
C ARG A 794 27.07 6.14 -9.64
N GLU A 795 26.18 6.24 -8.69
CA GLU A 795 25.74 7.49 -8.10
C GLU A 795 26.81 8.01 -7.13
N ARG A 796 27.29 9.23 -7.40
CA ARG A 796 28.32 9.91 -6.58
C ARG A 796 27.72 11.02 -5.74
N ALA A 797 26.58 11.59 -6.15
CA ALA A 797 25.87 12.62 -5.42
C ALA A 797 24.74 12.01 -4.57
N PRO A 798 24.50 12.52 -3.36
CA PRO A 798 23.43 12.04 -2.49
C PRO A 798 22.02 12.18 -3.09
N PHE A 799 21.81 13.20 -3.92
CA PHE A 799 20.59 13.44 -4.70
C PHE A 799 20.91 14.39 -5.87
N VAL A 800 19.96 14.53 -6.80
CA VAL A 800 20.15 15.34 -8.01
C VAL A 800 19.83 16.81 -7.73
N LEU A 801 20.83 17.69 -7.88
CA LEU A 801 20.68 19.13 -7.84
C LEU A 801 21.61 19.77 -8.88
N THR A 802 21.15 19.89 -10.12
CA THR A 802 21.98 20.38 -11.24
C THR A 802 21.95 21.90 -11.38
N SER A 803 22.91 22.45 -12.15
CA SER A 803 22.95 23.89 -12.46
C SER A 803 21.68 24.38 -13.17
N ASP A 804 21.00 23.53 -13.94
CA ASP A 804 19.72 23.84 -14.58
C ASP A 804 18.62 24.10 -13.53
N PHE A 805 18.60 23.30 -12.47
CA PHE A 805 17.65 23.46 -11.37
C PHE A 805 17.96 24.71 -10.56
N LEU A 806 19.25 24.97 -10.29
CA LEU A 806 19.69 26.18 -9.57
C LEU A 806 19.31 27.44 -10.32
N LEU A 807 19.43 27.46 -11.65
CA LEU A 807 19.06 28.63 -12.47
C LEU A 807 17.55 28.93 -12.38
N VAL A 808 16.70 27.90 -12.33
CA VAL A 808 15.25 28.10 -12.14
C VAL A 808 14.98 28.65 -10.73
N ILE A 809 15.58 28.03 -9.69
CA ILE A 809 15.42 28.42 -8.28
C ILE A 809 15.86 29.86 -8.07
N ALA A 810 17.00 30.27 -8.67
CA ALA A 810 17.55 31.63 -8.60
C ALA A 810 16.92 32.62 -9.60
N LYS A 811 15.78 32.24 -10.24
CA LYS A 811 15.03 33.09 -11.16
C LYS A 811 15.85 33.63 -12.36
N GLY A 812 16.83 32.85 -12.80
CA GLY A 812 17.70 33.22 -13.92
C GLY A 812 18.89 34.09 -13.54
N ALA A 813 19.26 34.21 -12.25
CA ALA A 813 20.42 34.98 -11.81
C ALA A 813 21.73 34.42 -12.39
N GLU A 814 22.70 35.32 -12.69
CA GLU A 814 24.00 34.94 -13.25
C GLU A 814 24.80 34.04 -12.30
N ASN A 815 24.74 34.31 -10.98
CA ASN A 815 25.37 33.52 -9.93
C ASN A 815 24.29 32.87 -9.03
N PRO A 816 23.67 31.76 -9.44
CA PRO A 816 22.60 31.14 -8.68
C PRO A 816 22.95 30.77 -7.23
N LYS A 817 24.20 30.38 -6.96
CA LYS A 817 24.69 29.98 -5.65
C LYS A 817 24.71 31.10 -4.62
N ASP A 818 24.90 32.32 -5.04
CA ASP A 818 25.01 33.50 -4.16
C ASP A 818 23.65 34.16 -3.94
N SER A 819 22.58 33.66 -4.59
CA SER A 819 21.25 34.26 -4.52
C SER A 819 20.57 34.00 -3.16
N GLN A 820 19.75 34.96 -2.73
CA GLN A 820 18.90 34.79 -1.54
C GLN A 820 17.88 33.64 -1.73
N GLU A 821 17.42 33.43 -2.94
CA GLU A 821 16.50 32.35 -3.31
C GLU A 821 17.14 30.98 -3.03
N PHE A 822 18.40 30.79 -3.36
CA PHE A 822 19.11 29.55 -3.11
C PHE A 822 19.33 29.32 -1.59
N GLN A 823 19.66 30.37 -0.83
CA GLN A 823 19.77 30.27 0.63
C GLN A 823 18.44 29.88 1.27
N LYS A 824 17.33 30.46 0.82
CA LYS A 824 15.97 30.10 1.27
C LYS A 824 15.63 28.63 0.90
N PHE A 825 16.02 28.22 -0.29
CA PHE A 825 15.84 26.83 -0.74
C PHE A 825 16.61 25.85 0.14
N GLN A 826 17.87 26.13 0.48
CA GLN A 826 18.67 25.31 1.38
C GLN A 826 18.05 25.20 2.78
N GLN A 827 17.59 26.33 3.34
CA GLN A 827 16.89 26.34 4.62
C GLN A 827 15.59 25.52 4.58
N LEU A 828 14.86 25.60 3.48
CA LEU A 828 13.63 24.84 3.28
C LEU A 828 13.91 23.32 3.26
N CYS A 829 14.97 22.90 2.56
CA CYS A 829 15.41 21.50 2.54
C CYS A 829 15.80 21.02 3.95
N GLY A 830 16.52 21.83 4.73
CA GLY A 830 16.89 21.51 6.11
C GLY A 830 15.67 21.31 7.02
N LYS A 831 14.69 22.21 6.96
CA LYS A 831 13.42 22.07 7.68
C LYS A 831 12.64 20.83 7.26
N ALA A 832 12.56 20.56 5.96
CA ALA A 832 11.91 19.39 5.43
C ALA A 832 12.57 18.08 5.89
N TYR A 833 13.88 18.05 5.97
CA TYR A 833 14.65 16.92 6.48
C TYR A 833 14.36 16.65 7.96
N LEU A 834 14.40 17.67 8.80
CA LEU A 834 14.14 17.55 10.23
C LEU A 834 12.69 17.10 10.49
N ALA A 835 11.73 17.63 9.76
CA ALA A 835 10.33 17.19 9.85
C ALA A 835 10.18 15.69 9.59
N LEU A 836 10.85 15.12 8.58
CA LEU A 836 10.81 13.67 8.34
C LEU A 836 11.53 12.87 9.44
N ARG A 837 12.59 13.43 10.01
CA ARG A 837 13.32 12.81 11.10
C ARG A 837 12.45 12.60 12.34
N HIS A 838 11.58 13.53 12.68
CA HIS A 838 10.61 13.41 13.77
C HIS A 838 9.65 12.23 13.56
N HIS A 839 9.37 11.88 12.29
CA HIS A 839 8.46 10.78 11.92
C HIS A 839 9.19 9.49 11.52
N TYR A 840 10.47 9.34 11.88
CA TYR A 840 11.27 8.15 11.55
C TYR A 840 10.57 6.85 11.93
N ARG A 841 9.99 6.78 13.13
CA ARG A 841 9.33 5.57 13.65
C ARG A 841 8.21 5.10 12.73
N LEU A 842 7.34 6.00 12.28
CA LEU A 842 6.28 5.68 11.33
C LEU A 842 6.84 5.12 10.02
N LEU A 843 7.85 5.77 9.46
CA LEU A 843 8.50 5.30 8.22
C LEU A 843 9.10 3.90 8.41
N ALA A 844 9.84 3.67 9.49
CA ALA A 844 10.45 2.38 9.80
C ALA A 844 9.39 1.28 9.99
N VAL A 845 8.28 1.55 10.67
CA VAL A 845 7.16 0.60 10.83
C VAL A 845 6.55 0.24 9.48
N LEU A 846 6.33 1.20 8.57
CA LEU A 846 5.75 0.94 7.27
C LEU A 846 6.66 0.05 6.39
N PHE A 847 7.98 0.27 6.44
CA PHE A 847 8.92 -0.61 5.74
C PHE A 847 9.02 -2.00 6.40
N ARG A 848 8.91 -2.09 7.73
CA ARG A 848 8.92 -3.37 8.46
C ARG A 848 7.79 -4.30 8.02
N HIS A 849 6.60 -3.78 7.70
CA HIS A 849 5.49 -4.57 7.14
C HIS A 849 5.83 -5.24 5.81
N LEU A 850 6.82 -4.74 5.09
CA LEU A 850 7.18 -5.22 3.76
C LEU A 850 8.34 -6.21 3.76
N LEU A 851 8.96 -6.42 4.92
CA LEU A 851 10.00 -7.44 5.08
C LEU A 851 9.43 -8.83 4.76
N ASN A 852 10.19 -9.64 4.07
CA ASN A 852 9.81 -11.01 3.66
C ASN A 852 8.60 -11.11 2.73
N THR A 853 8.16 -10.01 2.11
CA THR A 853 7.06 -10.01 1.13
C THR A 853 7.51 -10.35 -0.28
N GLY A 854 8.81 -10.49 -0.48
CA GLY A 854 9.43 -10.72 -1.80
C GLY A 854 9.50 -9.46 -2.66
N MET A 855 9.47 -8.28 -2.03
CA MET A 855 9.74 -7.01 -2.72
C MET A 855 11.23 -6.92 -3.06
N PRO A 856 11.64 -6.44 -4.26
CA PRO A 856 13.03 -6.59 -4.74
C PRO A 856 14.10 -6.00 -3.82
N GLU A 857 13.86 -4.82 -3.24
CA GLU A 857 14.87 -4.09 -2.47
C GLU A 857 14.47 -3.83 -0.99
N VAL A 858 13.45 -4.55 -0.48
CA VAL A 858 13.02 -4.51 0.92
C VAL A 858 12.95 -5.95 1.45
N GLN A 859 14.10 -6.57 1.64
CA GLN A 859 14.18 -8.00 1.99
C GLN A 859 14.59 -8.24 3.44
N SER A 860 15.40 -7.36 4.01
CA SER A 860 15.99 -7.52 5.33
C SER A 860 15.90 -6.25 6.17
N VAL A 861 16.06 -6.40 7.48
CA VAL A 861 16.16 -5.25 8.41
C VAL A 861 17.37 -4.36 8.03
N ALA A 862 18.44 -4.93 7.47
CA ALA A 862 19.60 -4.17 7.03
C ALA A 862 19.25 -3.18 5.89
N ASP A 863 18.34 -3.55 4.97
CA ASP A 863 17.89 -2.64 3.92
C ASP A 863 17.15 -1.44 4.53
N VAL A 864 16.28 -1.67 5.51
CA VAL A 864 15.52 -0.61 6.17
C VAL A 864 16.40 0.25 7.09
N ALA A 865 17.50 -0.31 7.62
CA ALA A 865 18.47 0.43 8.43
C ALA A 865 19.11 1.61 7.67
N TYR A 866 19.02 1.63 6.32
CA TYR A 866 19.38 2.79 5.52
C TYR A 866 18.64 4.05 5.93
N LEU A 867 17.35 3.97 6.26
CA LEU A 867 16.54 5.10 6.74
C LEU A 867 17.08 5.67 8.06
N ARG A 868 17.48 4.78 8.98
CA ARG A 868 18.13 5.19 10.25
C ARG A 868 19.39 6.00 10.01
N LYS A 869 20.21 5.55 9.06
CA LYS A 869 21.46 6.23 8.69
C LYS A 869 21.19 7.60 8.07
N THR A 870 20.32 7.66 7.07
CA THR A 870 20.05 8.91 6.34
C THR A 870 19.31 9.94 7.18
N LEU A 871 18.44 9.53 8.10
CA LEU A 871 17.77 10.42 9.06
C LEU A 871 18.61 10.70 10.31
N ALA A 872 19.84 10.16 10.37
CA ALA A 872 20.78 10.38 11.48
C ALA A 872 20.12 10.14 12.84
N VAL A 873 19.42 9.01 12.99
CA VAL A 873 18.71 8.66 14.23
C VAL A 873 19.73 8.32 15.32
N GLY A 874 19.55 8.88 16.51
CA GLY A 874 20.43 8.65 17.65
C GLY A 874 21.45 9.76 17.92
N VAL A 875 21.50 10.83 17.08
CA VAL A 875 22.28 12.05 17.34
C VAL A 875 21.37 13.24 17.60
N SER A 876 21.94 14.36 18.04
CA SER A 876 21.15 15.59 18.28
C SER A 876 20.56 16.15 16.96
N GLU A 877 19.59 17.04 17.08
CA GLU A 877 18.94 17.66 15.92
C GLU A 877 19.93 18.55 15.15
N GLU A 878 20.80 19.27 15.87
CA GLU A 878 21.83 20.11 15.28
C GLU A 878 22.88 19.29 14.53
N GLU A 879 23.26 18.13 15.06
CA GLU A 879 24.18 17.21 14.39
C GLU A 879 23.55 16.59 13.15
N ALA A 880 22.29 16.19 13.23
CA ALA A 880 21.54 15.66 12.12
C ALA A 880 21.37 16.71 10.99
N LEU A 881 21.09 17.98 11.35
CA LEU A 881 21.01 19.08 10.40
C LEU A 881 22.36 19.34 9.73
N ARG A 882 23.46 19.37 10.50
CA ARG A 882 24.83 19.51 9.94
C ARG A 882 25.18 18.35 9.01
N TYR A 883 24.81 17.12 9.38
CA TYR A 883 25.00 15.96 8.51
C TYR A 883 24.26 16.15 7.18
N PHE A 884 22.99 16.56 7.20
CA PHE A 884 22.23 16.82 5.99
C PHE A 884 22.82 17.98 5.16
N GLN A 885 23.25 19.07 5.80
CA GLN A 885 23.90 20.21 5.12
C GLN A 885 25.17 19.78 4.38
N ASN A 886 25.99 18.92 4.98
CA ASN A 886 27.18 18.37 4.32
C ASN A 886 26.78 17.55 3.08
N ARG A 887 25.76 16.70 3.19
CA ARG A 887 25.22 15.95 2.04
C ARG A 887 24.65 16.88 0.96
N PHE A 888 23.99 17.95 1.38
CA PHE A 888 23.48 18.96 0.46
C PHE A 888 24.63 19.65 -0.31
N HIS A 889 25.72 20.00 0.35
CA HIS A 889 26.90 20.57 -0.30
C HIS A 889 27.54 19.58 -1.29
N GLU A 890 27.67 18.30 -0.92
CA GLU A 890 28.15 17.28 -1.83
C GLU A 890 27.26 17.14 -3.07
N ALA A 891 25.93 17.26 -2.92
CA ALA A 891 25.02 17.12 -4.04
C ALA A 891 25.21 18.24 -5.08
N TYR A 892 25.33 19.48 -4.66
CA TYR A 892 25.47 20.57 -5.61
C TYR A 892 26.91 20.80 -6.09
N ASP A 893 27.93 20.49 -5.32
CA ASP A 893 29.33 20.46 -5.78
C ASP A 893 29.57 19.31 -6.75
N GLY A 894 28.90 18.18 -6.53
CA GLY A 894 28.87 17.03 -7.44
C GLY A 894 28.00 17.23 -8.69
N ALA A 895 27.38 18.39 -8.88
CA ALA A 895 26.48 18.66 -10.01
C ALA A 895 27.15 18.45 -11.39
N TRP A 896 28.46 18.70 -11.48
CA TRP A 896 29.21 18.45 -12.71
C TRP A 896 29.37 16.94 -13.00
N THR A 897 29.63 16.12 -12.00
CA THR A 897 29.70 14.64 -12.16
C THR A 897 28.36 14.06 -12.54
N THR A 898 27.27 14.58 -11.97
CA THR A 898 25.90 14.21 -12.35
C THR A 898 25.63 14.56 -13.83
N LYS A 899 26.03 15.75 -14.31
CA LYS A 899 25.92 16.12 -15.73
C LYS A 899 26.75 15.22 -16.64
N LEU A 900 27.94 14.82 -16.22
CA LEU A 900 28.78 13.89 -16.98
C LEU A 900 28.13 12.50 -17.10
N ASP A 901 27.57 11.99 -16.02
CA ASP A 901 26.82 10.72 -16.05
C ASP A 901 25.56 10.83 -16.93
N TRP A 902 24.88 11.95 -16.90
CA TRP A 902 23.76 12.27 -17.78
C TRP A 902 24.16 12.29 -19.25
N PHE A 903 25.31 12.88 -19.55
CA PHE A 903 25.88 12.88 -20.90
C PHE A 903 26.15 11.47 -21.41
N PHE A 904 26.82 10.63 -20.63
CA PHE A 904 27.08 9.23 -21.03
C PHE A 904 25.78 8.43 -21.18
N HIS A 905 24.75 8.71 -20.37
CA HIS A 905 23.44 8.11 -20.55
C HIS A 905 22.81 8.52 -21.90
N CYS A 906 22.83 9.80 -22.23
CA CYS A 906 22.27 10.33 -23.48
C CYS A 906 22.99 9.79 -24.73
N VAL A 907 24.32 9.63 -24.67
CA VAL A 907 25.13 9.06 -25.77
C VAL A 907 24.82 7.58 -25.99
N ARG A 908 24.48 6.83 -24.92
CA ARG A 908 24.21 5.39 -24.99
C ARG A 908 22.81 5.07 -25.53
N HIS A 909 21.89 5.99 -25.44
CA HIS A 909 20.49 5.85 -25.86
C HIS A 909 20.14 6.69 -27.09
N ARG A 910 21.16 7.10 -27.86
CA ARG A 910 21.07 7.54 -29.26
C ARG A 910 21.12 6.29 -30.16
#